data_51f19dbacf65b8982eaf81050145f81e
#
_entry.id   51f19dbacf65b8982eaf81050145f81e
#
_cell.length_a   1.000
_cell.length_b   1.000
_cell.length_c   1.000
_cell.angle_alpha   90.00
_cell.angle_beta   90.00
_cell.angle_gamma   90.00
#
_symmetry.space_group_name_H-M   'P 1'
#
loop_
_entity.id
_entity.type
_entity.pdbx_description
1 polymer ?
#
loop_
_entity_poly.entity_id
_entity_poly.type
_entity_poly.pdbx_seq_one_letter_code
_entity_poly.pdbx_strand_id
1 'polypeptide(L)'
;MGKASRKKRERARDRERPGIKEPLTDPGAPDAGGQRRAARRLVWTAALLAVVVTLTVLLPVLGNGFVNWDDPLYTVENRHIRSFAWPSIRWMLGTQGGYWMPVTWLTHALDYHLGRLDARIHHATSLVFHGLNTLLVFFVSLEILRLAGMASPSTPGSLTPLRETGAATLTALLFGVHPLHVETAAWIAERKGVVCALFFLLSLRAYLRYASSPARKLGWLVAGFLFFVLALLSKPMAITLPLLFLILDWWPLGRLRGNVARAFGEKAPFFVVAAVFALITVRAQTGVQAVISVDVVPLAFRVMNAFHSIVFYLWRMLVPVSLVPFYPIVHPETSAWTPPNVVAALLVLLVSIACLRYGLGERAYLSAAWLGYLVVLAPVLGIVQVGSQAAADRYTYFASLSPFLLFSAGVAAFALPTTADARAFGLRQWSALGLCGVLVAGLAYLTVGQIAIWKDSTTVWEHVTRAYPQTSLIAHTNLANAYREAGRVDEALREYDRVLAVTRPHAVPHEGKGMALLDKGRVDEAIVELEKAISLNPRSAKTYRHLWLAYDRKGLAAEAQAAAQTAVAVDPEFAEAYSNLGISYGRRGRFEDSERAFAQALALEPGNPQYLANLATTYQRAGKLDEAIDLYRKTRALDPRAPVHAINLGNTYLQKGMVLEAIAEFQRAVELQPTNAVAQRKLAEAYARLGNR
;
A
#
# COMPACT_ATOMS: atom_id res chain seq x y z
N MET A 1 -3.75 86.36 14.36
CA MET A 1 -4.92 85.85 15.13
C MET A 1 -5.33 84.51 14.61
N GLY A 2 -4.73 83.39 15.01
CA GLY A 2 -5.06 82.09 14.39
C GLY A 2 -4.76 80.80 15.22
N LYS A 3 -3.86 80.81 16.21
CA LYS A 3 -3.49 79.63 16.97
C LYS A 3 -4.21 79.46 18.30
N ALA A 4 -4.70 80.55 18.94
CA ALA A 4 -5.43 80.44 20.22
C ALA A 4 -6.88 80.01 20.08
N SER A 5 -7.54 80.26 18.96
CA SER A 5 -8.91 79.87 18.68
C SER A 5 -9.05 78.35 18.38
N ARG A 6 -8.01 77.74 17.79
CA ARG A 6 -8.02 76.32 17.45
C ARG A 6 -7.86 75.40 18.69
N LYS A 7 -7.00 75.79 19.62
CA LYS A 7 -6.79 75.07 20.91
C LYS A 7 -7.98 75.15 21.85
N LYS A 8 -8.81 76.26 21.77
CA LYS A 8 -10.04 76.35 22.56
C LYS A 8 -11.19 75.52 22.02
N ARG A 9 -11.25 75.27 20.71
CA ARG A 9 -12.21 74.40 20.07
C ARG A 9 -11.85 72.94 20.27
N GLU A 10 -10.60 72.52 20.33
CA GLU A 10 -10.17 71.11 20.63
C GLU A 10 -10.45 70.80 22.08
N ARG A 11 -10.22 71.70 23.05
CA ARG A 11 -10.58 71.46 24.47
C ARG A 11 -12.08 71.44 24.76
N ALA A 12 -12.94 72.01 23.92
CA ALA A 12 -14.39 71.98 24.04
C ALA A 12 -14.92 70.65 23.47
N ARG A 13 -14.28 70.08 22.45
CA ARG A 13 -14.64 68.71 21.88
C ARG A 13 -14.28 67.55 22.81
N ASP A 14 -13.26 67.66 23.63
CA ASP A 14 -12.85 66.64 24.58
C ASP A 14 -13.74 66.60 25.86
N ARG A 15 -14.57 67.60 26.08
CA ARG A 15 -15.53 67.65 27.22
C ARG A 15 -16.90 67.07 26.91
N GLU A 16 -17.20 66.80 25.63
CA GLU A 16 -18.50 66.20 25.19
C GLU A 16 -18.40 64.76 24.75
N ARG A 17 -17.30 64.06 25.04
CA ARG A 17 -17.34 62.59 24.92
C ARG A 17 -18.08 62.03 26.12
N PRO A 18 -19.27 61.38 25.93
CA PRO A 18 -19.88 60.61 27.01
C PRO A 18 -18.87 59.57 27.42
N GLY A 19 -18.52 59.51 28.71
CA GLY A 19 -17.67 58.53 29.31
C GLY A 19 -18.21 57.17 28.88
N ILE A 20 -17.45 56.44 28.07
CA ILE A 20 -17.69 55.01 27.87
C ILE A 20 -17.46 54.41 29.25
N LYS A 21 -18.58 54.18 29.98
CA LYS A 21 -18.57 53.32 31.14
C LYS A 21 -18.04 51.97 30.62
N GLU A 22 -16.88 51.52 31.11
CA GLU A 22 -16.48 50.16 30.95
C GLU A 22 -17.69 49.27 31.25
N PRO A 23 -18.08 48.33 30.36
CA PRO A 23 -19.17 47.45 30.65
C PRO A 23 -18.81 46.75 31.97
N LEU A 24 -19.61 46.96 33.00
CA LEU A 24 -19.59 46.20 34.21
C LEU A 24 -19.57 44.73 33.77
N THR A 25 -18.44 44.05 33.96
CA THR A 25 -18.33 42.62 33.75
C THR A 25 -19.32 41.96 34.71
N ASP A 26 -20.42 41.48 34.18
CA ASP A 26 -21.39 40.69 34.92
C ASP A 26 -20.62 39.51 35.56
N PRO A 27 -20.55 39.42 36.91
CA PRO A 27 -19.80 38.35 37.58
C PRO A 27 -20.39 36.95 37.29
N GLY A 28 -21.53 36.85 36.60
CA GLY A 28 -22.18 35.62 36.16
C GLY A 28 -21.97 35.32 34.68
N ALA A 29 -21.33 36.20 33.89
CA ALA A 29 -21.05 35.88 32.49
C ALA A 29 -19.99 34.79 32.40
N PRO A 30 -20.27 33.63 31.76
CA PRO A 30 -19.33 32.53 31.69
C PRO A 30 -18.06 32.98 30.96
N ASP A 31 -16.88 32.70 31.55
CA ASP A 31 -15.56 33.01 30.97
C ASP A 31 -15.47 32.44 29.53
N ALA A 32 -15.66 33.32 28.56
CA ALA A 32 -15.60 32.98 27.13
C ALA A 32 -14.24 32.38 26.71
N GLY A 33 -13.18 32.71 27.45
CA GLY A 33 -11.84 32.13 27.27
C GLY A 33 -11.77 30.69 27.78
N GLY A 34 -12.37 30.42 28.94
CA GLY A 34 -12.45 29.08 29.54
C GLY A 34 -13.32 28.12 28.72
N GLN A 35 -14.47 28.60 28.24
CA GLN A 35 -15.33 27.79 27.34
C GLN A 35 -14.65 27.44 26.02
N ARG A 36 -13.93 28.35 25.39
CA ARG A 36 -13.15 28.09 24.17
C ARG A 36 -12.04 27.08 24.42
N ARG A 37 -11.35 27.14 25.57
CA ARG A 37 -10.31 26.16 25.95
C ARG A 37 -10.92 24.78 26.20
N ALA A 38 -12.05 24.69 26.88
CA ALA A 38 -12.76 23.43 27.14
C ALA A 38 -13.22 22.78 25.83
N ALA A 39 -13.85 23.52 24.93
CA ALA A 39 -14.27 23.05 23.61
C ALA A 39 -13.06 22.54 22.76
N ARG A 40 -11.94 23.28 22.78
CA ARG A 40 -10.71 22.84 22.10
C ARG A 40 -10.12 21.55 22.70
N ARG A 41 -10.13 21.42 24.02
CA ARG A 41 -9.70 20.18 24.70
C ARG A 41 -10.57 19.00 24.29
N LEU A 42 -11.91 19.15 24.32
CA LEU A 42 -12.84 18.11 23.89
C LEU A 42 -12.55 17.62 22.46
N VAL A 43 -12.35 18.53 21.51
CA VAL A 43 -12.05 18.20 20.11
C VAL A 43 -10.76 17.38 20.00
N TRP A 44 -9.68 17.79 20.68
CA TRP A 44 -8.41 17.06 20.61
C TRP A 44 -8.47 15.71 21.34
N THR A 45 -9.14 15.65 22.51
CA THR A 45 -9.33 14.38 23.23
C THR A 45 -10.10 13.37 22.38
N ALA A 46 -11.17 13.80 21.72
CA ALA A 46 -11.96 12.96 20.83
C ALA A 46 -11.16 12.47 19.61
N ALA A 47 -10.38 13.37 18.99
CA ALA A 47 -9.52 13.02 17.87
C ALA A 47 -8.44 12.00 18.25
N LEU A 48 -7.75 12.22 19.37
CA LEU A 48 -6.71 11.32 19.87
C LEU A 48 -7.29 9.97 20.31
N LEU A 49 -8.47 9.96 20.95
CA LEU A 49 -9.16 8.73 21.29
C LEU A 49 -9.45 7.88 20.06
N ALA A 50 -9.95 8.48 18.98
CA ALA A 50 -10.18 7.76 17.72
C ALA A 50 -8.90 7.13 17.17
N VAL A 51 -7.77 7.86 17.20
CA VAL A 51 -6.46 7.34 16.77
C VAL A 51 -5.98 6.19 17.67
N VAL A 52 -6.08 6.36 19.01
CA VAL A 52 -5.64 5.34 19.97
C VAL A 52 -6.45 4.05 19.78
N VAL A 53 -7.77 4.14 19.70
CA VAL A 53 -8.64 2.98 19.43
C VAL A 53 -8.26 2.31 18.12
N THR A 54 -8.08 3.07 17.04
CA THR A 54 -7.67 2.56 15.74
C THR A 54 -6.36 1.79 15.82
N LEU A 55 -5.32 2.40 16.39
CA LEU A 55 -4.00 1.76 16.49
C LEU A 55 -4.03 0.52 17.39
N THR A 56 -4.78 0.56 18.49
CA THR A 56 -4.92 -0.59 19.39
C THR A 56 -5.57 -1.78 18.68
N VAL A 57 -6.64 -1.56 17.91
CA VAL A 57 -7.33 -2.62 17.15
C VAL A 57 -6.41 -3.21 16.07
N LEU A 58 -5.57 -2.39 15.47
CA LEU A 58 -4.68 -2.80 14.36
C LEU A 58 -3.30 -3.31 14.82
N LEU A 59 -2.96 -3.25 16.12
CA LEU A 59 -1.67 -3.75 16.62
C LEU A 59 -1.30 -5.18 16.17
N PRO A 60 -2.24 -6.13 16.06
CA PRO A 60 -1.92 -7.49 15.58
C PRO A 60 -1.28 -7.54 14.19
N VAL A 61 -1.47 -6.51 13.35
CA VAL A 61 -0.81 -6.41 12.03
C VAL A 61 0.71 -6.50 12.12
N LEU A 62 1.31 -6.04 13.24
CA LEU A 62 2.76 -6.12 13.46
C LEU A 62 3.28 -7.58 13.52
N GLY A 63 2.41 -8.56 13.73
CA GLY A 63 2.75 -9.97 13.71
C GLY A 63 2.63 -10.63 12.32
N ASN A 64 2.19 -9.91 11.30
CA ASN A 64 2.01 -10.42 9.96
C ASN A 64 3.34 -10.44 9.18
N GLY A 65 3.46 -11.37 8.23
CA GLY A 65 4.59 -11.46 7.31
C GLY A 65 4.34 -10.75 5.97
N PHE A 66 5.27 -10.93 5.05
CA PHE A 66 5.09 -10.57 3.64
C PHE A 66 4.14 -11.56 2.95
N VAL A 67 3.39 -11.08 1.98
CA VAL A 67 2.47 -11.90 1.16
C VAL A 67 3.01 -12.02 -0.26
N ASN A 68 3.08 -13.24 -0.78
CA ASN A 68 3.60 -13.56 -2.13
C ASN A 68 2.67 -13.11 -3.29
N TRP A 69 2.09 -11.94 -3.14
CA TRP A 69 1.33 -11.27 -4.20
C TRP A 69 2.22 -10.17 -4.81
N ASP A 70 2.02 -8.91 -4.36
CA ASP A 70 2.84 -7.79 -4.85
C ASP A 70 4.05 -7.49 -3.92
N ASP A 71 4.09 -7.99 -2.66
CA ASP A 71 5.16 -7.66 -1.71
C ASP A 71 6.56 -8.02 -2.21
N PRO A 72 6.79 -9.15 -2.95
CA PRO A 72 8.09 -9.41 -3.55
C PRO A 72 8.58 -8.28 -4.45
N LEU A 73 7.72 -7.77 -5.34
CA LEU A 73 8.03 -6.67 -6.25
C LEU A 73 8.30 -5.36 -5.52
N TYR A 74 7.58 -5.11 -4.42
CA TYR A 74 7.65 -3.84 -3.69
C TYR A 74 8.79 -3.81 -2.68
N THR A 75 9.16 -4.98 -2.10
CA THR A 75 10.10 -5.04 -0.98
C THR A 75 11.15 -6.14 -1.15
N VAL A 76 10.73 -7.42 -1.09
CA VAL A 76 11.64 -8.56 -0.91
C VAL A 76 12.65 -8.71 -2.04
N GLU A 77 12.19 -8.64 -3.29
CA GLU A 77 13.02 -8.77 -4.49
C GLU A 77 13.51 -7.41 -5.03
N ASN A 78 13.00 -6.29 -4.50
CA ASN A 78 13.31 -4.95 -5.01
C ASN A 78 14.68 -4.45 -4.50
N ARG A 79 15.70 -4.59 -5.33
CA ARG A 79 17.05 -4.10 -5.01
C ARG A 79 17.14 -2.57 -4.89
N HIS A 80 16.28 -1.83 -5.60
CA HIS A 80 16.38 -0.38 -5.68
C HIS A 80 15.93 0.34 -4.39
N ILE A 81 15.10 -0.29 -3.55
CA ILE A 81 14.78 0.27 -2.23
C ILE A 81 15.91 0.09 -1.22
N ARG A 82 16.94 -0.67 -1.55
CA ARG A 82 18.04 -0.99 -0.63
C ARG A 82 19.11 0.10 -0.57
N SER A 83 19.01 1.14 -1.39
CA SER A 83 19.99 2.22 -1.48
C SER A 83 19.34 3.55 -1.84
N PHE A 84 19.88 4.67 -1.32
CA PHE A 84 19.58 6.03 -1.75
C PHE A 84 20.62 6.59 -2.74
N ALA A 85 21.48 5.75 -3.31
CA ALA A 85 22.40 6.16 -4.38
C ALA A 85 21.60 6.59 -5.63
N TRP A 86 22.20 7.47 -6.44
CA TRP A 86 21.52 8.06 -7.60
C TRP A 86 20.88 7.04 -8.56
N PRO A 87 21.50 5.88 -8.89
CA PRO A 87 20.85 4.87 -9.73
C PRO A 87 19.51 4.38 -9.16
N SER A 88 19.43 4.13 -7.84
CA SER A 88 18.20 3.72 -7.15
C SER A 88 17.15 4.84 -7.13
N ILE A 89 17.56 6.08 -6.84
CA ILE A 89 16.66 7.24 -6.87
C ILE A 89 16.11 7.46 -8.29
N ARG A 90 16.98 7.38 -9.32
CA ARG A 90 16.56 7.50 -10.73
C ARG A 90 15.53 6.43 -11.10
N TRP A 91 15.73 5.19 -10.65
CA TRP A 91 14.78 4.11 -10.86
C TRP A 91 13.43 4.43 -10.18
N MET A 92 13.44 4.87 -8.91
CA MET A 92 12.22 5.24 -8.18
C MET A 92 11.44 6.38 -8.84
N LEU A 93 12.13 7.29 -9.52
CA LEU A 93 11.53 8.40 -10.28
C LEU A 93 10.93 7.96 -11.62
N GLY A 94 11.20 6.73 -12.07
CA GLY A 94 10.63 6.16 -13.29
C GLY A 94 9.26 5.51 -13.07
N THR A 95 8.65 5.06 -14.19
CA THR A 95 7.43 4.24 -14.16
C THR A 95 7.83 2.78 -14.00
N GLN A 96 7.63 2.20 -12.82
CA GLN A 96 8.04 0.85 -12.49
C GLN A 96 6.82 -0.02 -12.16
N GLY A 97 6.83 -1.27 -12.61
CA GLY A 97 5.74 -2.22 -12.34
C GLY A 97 4.35 -1.73 -12.80
N GLY A 98 4.31 -0.89 -13.85
CA GLY A 98 3.07 -0.30 -14.35
C GLY A 98 2.60 0.95 -13.61
N TYR A 99 3.38 1.49 -12.65
CA TYR A 99 3.00 2.66 -11.85
C TYR A 99 4.12 3.71 -11.78
N TRP A 100 3.72 4.97 -11.67
CA TRP A 100 4.62 6.08 -11.33
C TRP A 100 4.31 6.57 -9.92
N MET A 101 5.06 6.04 -8.93
CA MET A 101 4.78 6.29 -7.51
C MET A 101 6.06 6.46 -6.66
N PRO A 102 6.89 7.45 -7.02
CA PRO A 102 8.18 7.67 -6.35
C PRO A 102 8.08 7.89 -4.84
N VAL A 103 7.01 8.55 -4.37
CA VAL A 103 6.81 8.78 -2.93
C VAL A 103 6.63 7.46 -2.17
N THR A 104 5.88 6.52 -2.74
CA THR A 104 5.71 5.18 -2.16
C THR A 104 7.03 4.43 -2.11
N TRP A 105 7.81 4.44 -3.21
CA TRP A 105 9.13 3.80 -3.26
C TRP A 105 10.07 4.35 -2.20
N LEU A 106 10.11 5.68 -2.01
CA LEU A 106 10.92 6.31 -0.97
C LEU A 106 10.52 5.87 0.44
N THR A 107 9.22 5.64 0.72
CA THR A 107 8.80 5.11 2.04
C THR A 107 9.26 3.68 2.27
N HIS A 108 9.25 2.82 1.24
CA HIS A 108 9.79 1.46 1.35
C HIS A 108 11.32 1.46 1.51
N ALA A 109 12.02 2.37 0.80
CA ALA A 109 13.46 2.53 0.96
C ALA A 109 13.83 2.98 2.38
N LEU A 110 13.05 3.89 2.97
CA LEU A 110 13.24 4.31 4.35
C LEU A 110 13.10 3.12 5.32
N ASP A 111 12.05 2.33 5.18
CA ASP A 111 11.83 1.14 6.03
C ASP A 111 12.96 0.13 5.89
N TYR A 112 13.43 -0.11 4.67
CA TYR A 112 14.58 -0.98 4.45
C TYR A 112 15.83 -0.48 5.19
N HIS A 113 16.07 0.83 5.26
CA HIS A 113 17.20 1.40 6.01
C HIS A 113 17.00 1.30 7.52
N LEU A 114 15.77 1.36 8.01
CA LEU A 114 15.46 1.25 9.44
C LEU A 114 15.50 -0.20 9.95
N GLY A 115 15.01 -1.16 9.17
CA GLY A 115 14.83 -2.54 9.63
C GLY A 115 15.09 -3.61 8.58
N ARG A 116 15.71 -3.28 7.43
CA ARG A 116 15.95 -4.21 6.31
C ARG A 116 14.63 -4.83 5.82
N LEU A 117 14.55 -6.15 5.79
CA LEU A 117 13.36 -6.92 5.43
C LEU A 117 12.59 -7.44 6.66
N ASP A 118 12.65 -6.74 7.80
CA ASP A 118 11.74 -7.02 8.93
C ASP A 118 10.35 -6.50 8.59
N ALA A 119 9.39 -7.40 8.36
CA ALA A 119 8.01 -7.06 8.02
C ALA A 119 7.35 -6.14 9.07
N ARG A 120 7.73 -6.25 10.36
CA ARG A 120 7.20 -5.42 11.45
C ARG A 120 7.44 -3.94 11.22
N ILE A 121 8.63 -3.56 10.71
CA ILE A 121 8.95 -2.15 10.43
C ILE A 121 8.06 -1.64 9.29
N HIS A 122 7.90 -2.43 8.23
CA HIS A 122 7.03 -2.08 7.12
C HIS A 122 5.57 -1.95 7.57
N HIS A 123 5.07 -2.85 8.40
CA HIS A 123 3.73 -2.75 8.98
C HIS A 123 3.58 -1.55 9.91
N ALA A 124 4.55 -1.29 10.78
CA ALA A 124 4.53 -0.16 11.71
C ALA A 124 4.39 1.18 10.96
N THR A 125 5.15 1.37 9.89
CA THR A 125 5.03 2.56 9.04
C THR A 125 3.64 2.69 8.40
N SER A 126 3.05 1.59 7.91
CA SER A 126 1.68 1.60 7.38
C SER A 126 0.64 1.97 8.45
N LEU A 127 0.80 1.47 9.68
CA LEU A 127 -0.07 1.81 10.82
C LEU A 127 0.06 3.27 11.23
N VAL A 128 1.27 3.84 11.23
CA VAL A 128 1.48 5.27 11.49
C VAL A 128 0.71 6.11 10.46
N PHE A 129 0.83 5.80 9.16
CA PHE A 129 0.07 6.50 8.13
C PHE A 129 -1.43 6.32 8.31
N HIS A 130 -1.93 5.13 8.65
CA HIS A 130 -3.35 4.90 8.88
C HIS A 130 -3.87 5.67 10.10
N GLY A 131 -3.11 5.75 11.20
CA GLY A 131 -3.42 6.57 12.36
C GLY A 131 -3.47 8.07 12.04
N LEU A 132 -2.51 8.58 11.25
CA LEU A 132 -2.52 9.96 10.76
C LEU A 132 -3.72 10.23 9.84
N ASN A 133 -4.09 9.27 8.99
CA ASN A 133 -5.28 9.37 8.16
C ASN A 133 -6.56 9.43 9.00
N THR A 134 -6.67 8.60 10.04
CA THR A 134 -7.80 8.64 11.00
C THR A 134 -7.91 10.00 11.67
N LEU A 135 -6.78 10.59 12.09
CA LEU A 135 -6.73 11.94 12.64
C LEU A 135 -7.19 13.00 11.64
N LEU A 136 -6.74 12.89 10.39
CA LEU A 136 -7.13 13.83 9.32
C LEU A 136 -8.60 13.66 8.93
N VAL A 137 -9.12 12.44 8.88
CA VAL A 137 -10.55 12.16 8.66
C VAL A 137 -11.40 12.85 9.73
N PHE A 138 -11.00 12.78 11.00
CA PHE A 138 -11.67 13.53 12.06
C PHE A 138 -11.73 15.02 11.77
N PHE A 139 -10.58 15.65 11.47
CA PHE A 139 -10.54 17.10 11.26
C PHE A 139 -11.22 17.55 9.95
N VAL A 140 -11.10 16.79 8.87
CA VAL A 140 -11.80 17.08 7.61
C VAL A 140 -13.31 16.97 7.80
N SER A 141 -13.78 15.92 8.47
CA SER A 141 -15.18 15.74 8.81
C SER A 141 -15.72 16.89 9.66
N LEU A 142 -14.98 17.27 10.70
CA LEU A 142 -15.34 18.40 11.56
C LEU A 142 -15.41 19.72 10.80
N GLU A 143 -14.46 19.99 9.89
CA GLU A 143 -14.47 21.18 9.05
C GLU A 143 -15.67 21.18 8.07
N ILE A 144 -15.99 20.07 7.43
CA ILE A 144 -17.15 19.94 6.52
C ILE A 144 -18.46 20.14 7.30
N LEU A 145 -18.61 19.51 8.48
CA LEU A 145 -19.82 19.64 9.31
C LEU A 145 -20.05 21.07 9.80
N ARG A 146 -19.00 21.79 10.18
CA ARG A 146 -19.07 23.21 10.55
C ARG A 146 -19.50 24.09 9.39
N LEU A 147 -18.94 23.86 8.21
CA LEU A 147 -19.33 24.60 7.01
C LEU A 147 -20.79 24.30 6.63
N ALA A 148 -21.23 23.07 6.78
CA ALA A 148 -22.62 22.68 6.55
C ALA A 148 -23.59 23.34 7.53
N GLY A 149 -23.24 23.44 8.81
CA GLY A 149 -24.02 24.15 9.83
C GLY A 149 -24.14 25.65 9.55
N MET A 150 -23.09 26.29 9.03
CA MET A 150 -23.11 27.70 8.61
C MET A 150 -23.98 27.92 7.36
N ALA A 151 -24.05 26.92 6.47
CA ALA A 151 -24.83 27.02 5.22
C ALA A 151 -26.32 26.86 5.44
N SER A 152 -26.78 26.28 6.55
CA SER A 152 -28.20 26.00 6.84
C SER A 152 -28.54 26.27 8.31
N PRO A 153 -28.41 27.52 8.82
CA PRO A 153 -28.59 27.83 10.23
C PRO A 153 -30.04 27.68 10.71
N SER A 154 -31.01 27.70 9.82
CA SER A 154 -32.45 27.67 10.13
C SER A 154 -33.08 26.27 10.05
N THR A 155 -32.33 25.23 9.71
CA THR A 155 -32.90 23.88 9.62
C THR A 155 -33.11 23.28 10.99
N PRO A 156 -34.32 22.78 11.34
CA PRO A 156 -34.54 22.04 12.56
C PRO A 156 -33.56 20.84 12.64
N GLY A 157 -32.66 20.86 13.64
CA GLY A 157 -31.63 19.84 13.77
C GLY A 157 -30.22 20.27 13.33
N SER A 158 -29.97 21.60 13.17
CA SER A 158 -28.63 22.12 12.91
C SER A 158 -27.61 21.53 13.89
N LEU A 159 -26.44 21.13 13.37
CA LEU A 159 -25.39 20.51 14.18
C LEU A 159 -24.78 21.55 15.12
N THR A 160 -24.83 21.27 16.43
CA THR A 160 -24.13 22.04 17.45
C THR A 160 -22.67 21.58 17.56
N PRO A 161 -21.78 22.36 18.21
CA PRO A 161 -20.38 21.94 18.40
C PRO A 161 -20.21 20.53 19.00
N LEU A 162 -21.12 20.11 19.88
CA LEU A 162 -21.12 18.75 20.44
C LEU A 162 -21.49 17.71 19.38
N ARG A 163 -22.52 17.96 18.58
CA ARG A 163 -22.97 17.08 17.50
C ARG A 163 -21.93 16.97 16.40
N GLU A 164 -21.31 18.09 16.03
CA GLU A 164 -20.21 18.12 15.04
C GLU A 164 -19.01 17.29 15.51
N THR A 165 -18.60 17.46 16.77
CA THR A 165 -17.48 16.70 17.34
C THR A 165 -17.83 15.22 17.46
N GLY A 166 -19.03 14.87 17.91
CA GLY A 166 -19.50 13.48 18.01
C GLY A 166 -19.59 12.80 16.64
N ALA A 167 -20.12 13.48 15.62
CA ALA A 167 -20.19 12.97 14.26
C ALA A 167 -18.78 12.76 13.67
N ALA A 168 -17.88 13.73 13.85
CA ALA A 168 -16.49 13.61 13.38
C ALA A 168 -15.74 12.45 14.07
N THR A 169 -16.00 12.23 15.38
CA THR A 169 -15.44 11.11 16.15
C THR A 169 -15.94 9.78 15.61
N LEU A 170 -17.24 9.63 15.42
CA LEU A 170 -17.81 8.40 14.88
C LEU A 170 -17.31 8.12 13.46
N THR A 171 -17.24 9.15 12.60
CA THR A 171 -16.67 9.02 11.24
C THR A 171 -15.22 8.52 11.29
N ALA A 172 -14.39 9.10 12.17
CA ALA A 172 -13.00 8.70 12.32
C ALA A 172 -12.85 7.28 12.87
N LEU A 173 -13.70 6.88 13.83
CA LEU A 173 -13.73 5.52 14.37
C LEU A 173 -14.17 4.51 13.30
N LEU A 174 -15.27 4.79 12.58
CA LEU A 174 -15.71 3.93 11.48
C LEU A 174 -14.62 3.78 10.44
N PHE A 175 -13.95 4.86 10.05
CA PHE A 175 -12.81 4.80 9.12
C PHE A 175 -11.65 4.01 9.70
N GLY A 176 -11.28 4.25 10.96
CA GLY A 176 -10.09 3.66 11.59
C GLY A 176 -10.21 2.16 11.83
N VAL A 177 -11.40 1.68 12.24
CA VAL A 177 -11.57 0.29 12.68
C VAL A 177 -12.43 -0.57 11.74
N HIS A 178 -12.73 -0.11 10.54
CA HIS A 178 -13.57 -0.87 9.62
C HIS A 178 -12.82 -2.04 8.97
N PRO A 179 -13.37 -3.26 8.93
CA PRO A 179 -12.70 -4.43 8.33
C PRO A 179 -12.29 -4.25 6.87
N LEU A 180 -13.03 -3.47 6.07
CA LEU A 180 -12.70 -3.13 4.69
C LEU A 180 -11.36 -2.40 4.52
N HIS A 181 -10.86 -1.75 5.56
CA HIS A 181 -9.62 -0.99 5.51
C HIS A 181 -8.39 -1.81 5.91
N VAL A 182 -8.61 -3.06 6.37
CA VAL A 182 -7.53 -3.98 6.74
C VAL A 182 -6.62 -4.27 5.55
N GLU A 183 -7.18 -4.54 4.37
CA GLU A 183 -6.38 -4.75 3.15
C GLU A 183 -5.39 -3.59 2.91
N THR A 184 -5.85 -2.34 3.05
CA THR A 184 -5.00 -1.15 2.84
C THR A 184 -3.98 -0.94 3.96
N ALA A 185 -4.30 -1.32 5.21
CA ALA A 185 -3.44 -1.11 6.37
C ALA A 185 -2.45 -2.27 6.62
N ALA A 186 -2.87 -3.52 6.33
CA ALA A 186 -2.13 -4.73 6.65
C ALA A 186 -1.31 -5.27 5.48
N TRP A 187 -1.71 -5.02 4.23
CA TRP A 187 -0.93 -5.45 3.07
C TRP A 187 0.19 -4.45 2.75
N ILE A 188 1.45 -4.90 2.83
CA ILE A 188 2.62 -4.01 2.70
C ILE A 188 2.67 -3.32 1.33
N ALA A 189 2.39 -4.03 0.24
CA ALA A 189 2.37 -3.45 -1.10
C ALA A 189 1.26 -2.40 -1.29
N GLU A 190 0.20 -2.40 -0.46
CA GLU A 190 -0.87 -1.40 -0.51
C GLU A 190 -0.53 -0.13 0.30
N ARG A 191 0.69 -0.02 0.83
CA ARG A 191 1.20 1.23 1.41
C ARG A 191 0.94 2.46 0.55
N LYS A 192 1.00 2.29 -0.77
CA LYS A 192 0.61 3.31 -1.75
C LYS A 192 -0.76 3.94 -1.44
N GLY A 193 -1.70 3.16 -0.91
CA GLY A 193 -3.04 3.61 -0.52
C GLY A 193 -3.02 4.51 0.71
N VAL A 194 -2.37 4.11 1.81
CA VAL A 194 -2.31 4.90 3.06
C VAL A 194 -1.50 6.18 2.90
N VAL A 195 -0.41 6.17 2.12
CA VAL A 195 0.42 7.36 1.82
C VAL A 195 -0.35 8.32 0.92
N CYS A 196 -1.00 7.83 -0.12
CA CYS A 196 -1.86 8.63 -0.98
C CYS A 196 -2.98 9.30 -0.17
N ALA A 197 -3.61 8.58 0.76
CA ALA A 197 -4.69 9.11 1.58
C ALA A 197 -4.21 10.23 2.52
N LEU A 198 -3.02 10.12 3.08
CA LEU A 198 -2.43 11.20 3.87
C LEU A 198 -2.41 12.52 3.07
N PHE A 199 -1.82 12.47 1.89
CA PHE A 199 -1.68 13.67 1.07
C PHE A 199 -3.01 14.11 0.43
N PHE A 200 -3.90 13.18 0.11
CA PHE A 200 -5.27 13.47 -0.34
C PHE A 200 -6.05 14.26 0.72
N LEU A 201 -6.04 13.79 1.97
CA LEU A 201 -6.72 14.44 3.09
C LEU A 201 -6.09 15.78 3.46
N LEU A 202 -4.75 15.90 3.39
CA LEU A 202 -4.05 17.17 3.58
C LEU A 202 -4.40 18.18 2.48
N SER A 203 -4.48 17.74 1.22
CA SER A 203 -4.90 18.57 0.09
C SER A 203 -6.34 19.03 0.24
N LEU A 204 -7.24 18.11 0.61
CA LEU A 204 -8.65 18.41 0.88
C LEU A 204 -8.80 19.44 2.00
N ARG A 205 -8.08 19.25 3.09
CA ARG A 205 -8.11 20.18 4.22
C ARG A 205 -7.54 21.55 3.89
N ALA A 206 -6.42 21.60 3.16
CA ALA A 206 -5.83 22.86 2.69
C ALA A 206 -6.80 23.60 1.78
N TYR A 207 -7.47 22.89 0.87
CA TYR A 207 -8.49 23.46 0.01
C TYR A 207 -9.69 24.02 0.80
N LEU A 208 -10.23 23.27 1.78
CA LEU A 208 -11.31 23.75 2.65
C LEU A 208 -10.91 25.05 3.36
N ARG A 209 -9.70 25.13 3.91
CA ARG A 209 -9.18 26.36 4.55
C ARG A 209 -9.01 27.52 3.60
N TYR A 210 -8.56 27.26 2.37
CA TYR A 210 -8.52 28.27 1.32
C TYR A 210 -9.90 28.81 1.01
N ALA A 211 -10.84 27.89 0.74
CA ALA A 211 -12.17 28.21 0.24
C ALA A 211 -13.08 28.89 1.28
N SER A 212 -12.91 28.56 2.57
CA SER A 212 -13.67 29.14 3.68
C SER A 212 -13.07 30.45 4.23
N SER A 213 -11.82 30.80 3.90
CA SER A 213 -11.18 32.01 4.39
C SER A 213 -11.65 33.25 3.62
N PRO A 214 -12.14 34.31 4.30
CA PRO A 214 -12.51 35.57 3.63
C PRO A 214 -11.35 36.20 2.84
N ALA A 215 -10.13 36.12 3.37
CA ALA A 215 -8.92 36.61 2.74
C ALA A 215 -8.37 35.71 1.63
N ARG A 216 -8.92 34.50 1.46
CA ARG A 216 -8.48 33.49 0.47
C ARG A 216 -6.96 33.42 0.33
N LYS A 217 -6.29 33.12 1.42
CA LYS A 217 -4.83 33.05 1.50
C LYS A 217 -4.29 32.05 0.47
N LEU A 218 -3.68 32.54 -0.60
CA LEU A 218 -3.15 31.76 -1.72
C LEU A 218 -2.22 30.62 -1.26
N GLY A 219 -1.50 30.81 -0.16
CA GLY A 219 -0.63 29.78 0.41
C GLY A 219 -1.36 28.46 0.73
N TRP A 220 -2.65 28.49 1.13
CA TRP A 220 -3.42 27.27 1.33
C TRP A 220 -3.78 26.58 0.00
N LEU A 221 -4.06 27.32 -1.07
CA LEU A 221 -4.31 26.72 -2.38
C LEU A 221 -3.04 26.06 -2.93
N VAL A 222 -1.89 26.75 -2.80
CA VAL A 222 -0.57 26.22 -3.19
C VAL A 222 -0.23 24.96 -2.37
N ALA A 223 -0.42 25.00 -1.05
CA ALA A 223 -0.22 23.81 -0.20
C ALA A 223 -1.14 22.65 -0.62
N GLY A 224 -2.42 22.95 -0.92
CA GLY A 224 -3.36 21.97 -1.45
C GLY A 224 -2.90 21.36 -2.77
N PHE A 225 -2.36 22.17 -3.68
CA PHE A 225 -1.81 21.69 -4.94
C PHE A 225 -0.57 20.81 -4.74
N LEU A 226 0.35 21.22 -3.89
CA LEU A 226 1.56 20.40 -3.59
C LEU A 226 1.19 19.05 -2.96
N PHE A 227 0.27 19.02 -1.99
CA PHE A 227 -0.23 17.78 -1.42
C PHE A 227 -0.97 16.91 -2.45
N PHE A 228 -1.72 17.51 -3.37
CA PHE A 228 -2.34 16.80 -4.47
C PHE A 228 -1.30 16.10 -5.37
N VAL A 229 -0.23 16.80 -5.75
CA VAL A 229 0.87 16.21 -6.52
C VAL A 229 1.52 15.05 -5.75
N LEU A 230 1.78 15.21 -4.45
CA LEU A 230 2.34 14.13 -3.61
C LEU A 230 1.38 12.94 -3.50
N ALA A 231 0.06 13.16 -3.44
CA ALA A 231 -0.93 12.10 -3.48
C ALA A 231 -0.87 11.31 -4.80
N LEU A 232 -0.79 12.00 -5.94
CA LEU A 232 -0.65 11.37 -7.26
C LEU A 232 0.67 10.60 -7.42
N LEU A 233 1.77 11.15 -6.90
CA LEU A 233 3.08 10.49 -6.86
C LEU A 233 3.14 9.31 -5.87
N SER A 234 2.09 9.09 -5.08
CA SER A 234 1.92 7.93 -4.20
C SER A 234 1.01 6.87 -4.82
N LYS A 235 -0.16 7.26 -5.37
CA LYS A 235 -1.12 6.39 -6.06
C LYS A 235 -2.01 7.23 -6.97
N PRO A 236 -2.25 6.83 -8.23
CA PRO A 236 -3.04 7.60 -9.20
C PRO A 236 -4.49 7.85 -8.82
N MET A 237 -5.05 7.17 -7.81
CA MET A 237 -6.45 7.35 -7.37
C MET A 237 -6.82 8.80 -7.01
N ALA A 238 -5.85 9.63 -6.64
CA ALA A 238 -6.08 11.03 -6.30
C ALA A 238 -6.54 11.91 -7.48
N ILE A 239 -6.54 11.41 -8.73
CA ILE A 239 -7.01 12.15 -9.92
C ILE A 239 -8.43 12.70 -9.77
N THR A 240 -9.24 12.14 -8.86
CA THR A 240 -10.63 12.54 -8.59
C THR A 240 -10.76 13.78 -7.71
N LEU A 241 -9.68 14.21 -7.05
CA LEU A 241 -9.71 15.29 -6.06
C LEU A 241 -10.21 16.63 -6.62
N PRO A 242 -9.85 17.06 -7.85
CA PRO A 242 -10.39 18.29 -8.42
C PRO A 242 -11.93 18.29 -8.58
N LEU A 243 -12.51 17.12 -8.91
CA LEU A 243 -13.97 16.96 -8.98
C LEU A 243 -14.60 17.04 -7.59
N LEU A 244 -13.95 16.44 -6.58
CA LEU A 244 -14.41 16.53 -5.20
C LEU A 244 -14.40 17.98 -4.70
N PHE A 245 -13.40 18.78 -5.09
CA PHE A 245 -13.38 20.23 -4.78
C PHE A 245 -14.56 20.96 -5.40
N LEU A 246 -14.99 20.61 -6.61
CA LEU A 246 -16.17 21.20 -7.23
C LEU A 246 -17.46 20.83 -6.49
N ILE A 247 -17.56 19.57 -6.01
CA ILE A 247 -18.68 19.12 -5.19
C ILE A 247 -18.73 19.94 -3.89
N LEU A 248 -17.60 20.16 -3.23
CA LEU A 248 -17.51 20.97 -2.03
C LEU A 248 -17.81 22.44 -2.29
N ASP A 249 -17.41 22.97 -3.45
CA ASP A 249 -17.75 24.34 -3.87
C ASP A 249 -19.25 24.50 -4.11
N TRP A 250 -19.91 23.45 -4.60
CA TRP A 250 -21.35 23.45 -4.73
C TRP A 250 -22.03 23.36 -3.34
N TRP A 251 -21.61 22.39 -2.53
CA TRP A 251 -22.10 22.21 -1.16
C TRP A 251 -20.96 21.62 -0.31
N PRO A 252 -20.67 22.14 0.89
CA PRO A 252 -21.40 23.19 1.63
C PRO A 252 -20.94 24.63 1.38
N LEU A 253 -19.90 24.86 0.56
CA LEU A 253 -19.27 26.18 0.42
C LEU A 253 -20.12 27.20 -0.37
N GLY A 254 -21.09 26.77 -1.18
CA GLY A 254 -21.98 27.62 -1.98
C GLY A 254 -21.29 28.49 -3.05
N ARG A 255 -20.02 28.24 -3.34
CA ARG A 255 -19.20 29.08 -4.24
C ARG A 255 -19.65 29.06 -5.70
N LEU A 256 -20.29 27.96 -6.14
CA LEU A 256 -20.82 27.85 -7.51
C LEU A 256 -22.09 28.70 -7.74
N ARG A 257 -22.73 29.23 -6.67
CA ARG A 257 -23.83 30.22 -6.80
C ARG A 257 -23.33 31.63 -7.11
N GLY A 258 -22.02 31.88 -6.97
CA GLY A 258 -21.37 33.18 -7.23
C GLY A 258 -20.58 33.16 -8.54
N ASN A 259 -19.26 33.30 -8.46
CA ASN A 259 -18.38 33.33 -9.63
C ASN A 259 -17.91 31.91 -10.03
N VAL A 260 -18.67 31.27 -10.90
CA VAL A 260 -18.41 29.89 -11.40
C VAL A 260 -17.06 29.85 -12.15
N ALA A 261 -16.77 30.85 -13.02
CA ALA A 261 -15.54 30.88 -13.80
C ALA A 261 -14.30 30.89 -12.89
N ARG A 262 -14.34 31.64 -11.77
CA ARG A 262 -13.28 31.66 -10.80
C ARG A 262 -13.15 30.29 -10.10
N ALA A 263 -14.25 29.68 -9.71
CA ALA A 263 -14.26 28.38 -9.06
C ALA A 263 -13.61 27.30 -9.94
N PHE A 264 -13.85 27.31 -11.24
CA PHE A 264 -13.20 26.41 -12.20
C PHE A 264 -11.75 26.83 -12.48
N GLY A 265 -11.45 28.11 -12.66
CA GLY A 265 -10.10 28.63 -12.95
C GLY A 265 -9.10 28.29 -11.85
N GLU A 266 -9.49 28.36 -10.57
CA GLU A 266 -8.65 27.97 -9.43
C GLU A 266 -8.27 26.48 -9.45
N LYS A 267 -9.05 25.62 -10.10
CA LYS A 267 -8.84 24.18 -10.21
C LYS A 267 -8.21 23.74 -11.53
N ALA A 268 -8.08 24.63 -12.49
CA ALA A 268 -7.50 24.31 -13.81
C ALA A 268 -6.11 23.62 -13.67
N PRO A 269 -5.17 24.08 -12.82
CA PRO A 269 -3.89 23.38 -12.63
C PRO A 269 -4.06 21.96 -12.09
N PHE A 270 -5.02 21.75 -11.21
CA PHE A 270 -5.31 20.42 -10.66
C PHE A 270 -5.84 19.47 -11.75
N PHE A 271 -6.75 19.95 -12.61
CA PHE A 271 -7.28 19.14 -13.71
C PHE A 271 -6.21 18.80 -14.75
N VAL A 272 -5.33 19.76 -15.08
CA VAL A 272 -4.22 19.52 -16.01
C VAL A 272 -3.30 18.42 -15.48
N VAL A 273 -2.88 18.55 -14.23
CA VAL A 273 -2.00 17.54 -13.60
C VAL A 273 -2.71 16.20 -13.48
N ALA A 274 -4.00 16.16 -13.09
CA ALA A 274 -4.79 14.92 -13.06
C ALA A 274 -4.83 14.22 -14.43
N ALA A 275 -5.06 14.97 -15.50
CA ALA A 275 -5.08 14.43 -16.87
C ALA A 275 -3.71 13.85 -17.28
N VAL A 276 -2.62 14.57 -16.99
CA VAL A 276 -1.25 14.10 -17.26
C VAL A 276 -0.98 12.78 -16.53
N PHE A 277 -1.31 12.70 -15.23
CA PHE A 277 -1.10 11.46 -14.45
C PHE A 277 -2.01 10.31 -14.93
N ALA A 278 -3.23 10.59 -15.35
CA ALA A 278 -4.11 9.58 -15.95
C ALA A 278 -3.48 8.99 -17.23
N LEU A 279 -2.95 9.83 -18.11
CA LEU A 279 -2.28 9.40 -19.35
C LEU A 279 -1.01 8.57 -19.05
N ILE A 280 -0.17 9.03 -18.11
CA ILE A 280 1.04 8.29 -17.68
C ILE A 280 0.62 6.93 -17.12
N THR A 281 -0.42 6.87 -16.28
CA THR A 281 -0.89 5.62 -15.67
C THR A 281 -1.40 4.64 -16.73
N VAL A 282 -2.22 5.09 -17.66
CA VAL A 282 -2.73 4.22 -18.74
C VAL A 282 -1.58 3.68 -19.59
N ARG A 283 -0.61 4.53 -19.98
CA ARG A 283 0.57 4.10 -20.75
C ARG A 283 1.41 3.09 -19.98
N ALA A 284 1.67 3.34 -18.71
CA ALA A 284 2.48 2.45 -17.87
C ALA A 284 1.79 1.08 -17.70
N GLN A 285 0.47 1.05 -17.45
CA GLN A 285 -0.31 -0.18 -17.32
C GLN A 285 -0.41 -0.96 -18.62
N THR A 286 -0.53 -0.27 -19.75
CA THR A 286 -0.52 -0.90 -21.08
C THR A 286 0.87 -1.50 -21.38
N GLY A 287 1.93 -0.82 -20.99
CA GLY A 287 3.31 -1.29 -21.18
C GLY A 287 3.62 -2.60 -20.47
N VAL A 288 3.00 -2.86 -19.31
CA VAL A 288 3.13 -4.13 -18.56
C VAL A 288 1.98 -5.10 -18.85
N GLN A 289 1.19 -4.86 -19.88
CA GLN A 289 0.03 -5.69 -20.28
C GLN A 289 -1.01 -5.93 -19.17
N ALA A 290 -1.10 -5.02 -18.19
CA ALA A 290 -2.07 -5.12 -17.11
C ALA A 290 -3.47 -4.66 -17.51
N VAL A 291 -3.61 -3.88 -18.60
CA VAL A 291 -4.91 -3.46 -19.17
C VAL A 291 -5.49 -4.63 -19.95
N ILE A 292 -6.63 -5.12 -19.49
CA ILE A 292 -7.33 -6.23 -20.15
C ILE A 292 -8.11 -5.67 -21.36
N SER A 293 -8.01 -6.34 -22.52
CA SER A 293 -8.73 -5.93 -23.72
C SER A 293 -10.24 -6.10 -23.58
N VAL A 294 -11.00 -5.41 -24.42
CA VAL A 294 -12.48 -5.55 -24.48
C VAL A 294 -12.92 -6.90 -25.06
N ASP A 295 -12.04 -7.58 -25.79
CA ASP A 295 -12.31 -8.93 -26.31
C ASP A 295 -12.28 -10.00 -25.22
N VAL A 296 -11.48 -9.76 -24.15
CA VAL A 296 -11.39 -10.67 -22.99
C VAL A 296 -12.46 -10.34 -21.96
N VAL A 297 -12.66 -9.04 -21.66
CA VAL A 297 -13.71 -8.58 -20.74
C VAL A 297 -14.57 -7.55 -21.48
N PRO A 298 -15.74 -7.94 -22.00
CA PRO A 298 -16.60 -7.10 -22.81
C PRO A 298 -17.06 -5.82 -22.09
N LEU A 299 -17.25 -4.73 -22.84
CA LEU A 299 -17.67 -3.44 -22.29
C LEU A 299 -18.99 -3.54 -21.52
N ALA A 300 -19.94 -4.35 -22.01
CA ALA A 300 -21.22 -4.59 -21.32
C ALA A 300 -21.00 -5.13 -19.91
N PHE A 301 -20.09 -6.11 -19.75
CA PHE A 301 -19.74 -6.61 -18.42
C PHE A 301 -19.12 -5.51 -17.55
N ARG A 302 -18.16 -4.72 -18.07
CA ARG A 302 -17.50 -3.64 -17.31
C ARG A 302 -18.50 -2.62 -16.77
N VAL A 303 -19.45 -2.21 -17.60
CA VAL A 303 -20.51 -1.25 -17.23
C VAL A 303 -21.42 -1.86 -16.15
N MET A 304 -21.88 -3.09 -16.35
CA MET A 304 -22.74 -3.76 -15.37
C MET A 304 -22.01 -4.07 -14.08
N ASN A 305 -20.74 -4.48 -14.15
CA ASN A 305 -19.88 -4.66 -12.96
C ASN A 305 -19.64 -3.34 -12.22
N ALA A 306 -19.53 -2.21 -12.93
CA ALA A 306 -19.41 -0.90 -12.28
C ALA A 306 -20.65 -0.57 -11.43
N PHE A 307 -21.86 -0.79 -11.96
CA PHE A 307 -23.10 -0.64 -11.19
C PHE A 307 -23.17 -1.62 -10.02
N HIS A 308 -22.82 -2.88 -10.25
CA HIS A 308 -22.74 -3.87 -9.20
C HIS A 308 -21.77 -3.46 -8.08
N SER A 309 -20.57 -3.03 -8.44
CA SER A 309 -19.52 -2.63 -7.49
C SER A 309 -19.95 -1.43 -6.63
N ILE A 310 -20.67 -0.46 -7.17
CA ILE A 310 -21.21 0.67 -6.39
C ILE A 310 -22.12 0.17 -5.26
N VAL A 311 -23.03 -0.76 -5.55
CA VAL A 311 -23.94 -1.33 -4.55
C VAL A 311 -23.19 -2.28 -3.61
N PHE A 312 -22.32 -3.11 -4.16
CA PHE A 312 -21.48 -4.05 -3.42
C PHE A 312 -20.67 -3.36 -2.31
N TYR A 313 -19.98 -2.26 -2.61
CA TYR A 313 -19.19 -1.55 -1.61
C TYR A 313 -20.06 -0.91 -0.52
N LEU A 314 -21.23 -0.34 -0.84
CA LEU A 314 -22.15 0.15 0.17
C LEU A 314 -22.65 -0.99 1.07
N TRP A 315 -22.97 -2.15 0.47
CA TRP A 315 -23.37 -3.32 1.24
C TRP A 315 -22.25 -3.79 2.18
N ARG A 316 -21.01 -3.86 1.67
CA ARG A 316 -19.85 -4.25 2.48
C ARG A 316 -19.51 -3.24 3.58
N MET A 317 -19.81 -1.96 3.40
CA MET A 317 -19.71 -0.95 4.47
C MET A 317 -20.74 -1.18 5.58
N LEU A 318 -21.92 -1.72 5.26
CA LEU A 318 -22.96 -2.02 6.25
C LEU A 318 -22.77 -3.40 6.88
N VAL A 319 -22.35 -4.38 6.09
CA VAL A 319 -22.22 -5.80 6.50
C VAL A 319 -20.84 -6.31 6.07
N PRO A 320 -19.78 -5.96 6.82
CA PRO A 320 -18.39 -6.28 6.48
C PRO A 320 -18.01 -7.71 6.90
N VAL A 321 -18.75 -8.70 6.43
CA VAL A 321 -18.50 -10.12 6.69
C VAL A 321 -18.08 -10.83 5.41
N SER A 322 -17.34 -11.93 5.54
CA SER A 322 -16.85 -12.73 4.39
C SER A 322 -16.07 -11.85 3.36
N LEU A 323 -15.23 -10.97 3.87
CA LEU A 323 -14.34 -10.15 3.04
C LEU A 323 -13.21 -11.03 2.51
N VAL A 324 -12.84 -10.83 1.24
CA VAL A 324 -11.84 -11.65 0.57
C VAL A 324 -10.77 -10.74 -0.05
N PRO A 325 -9.47 -11.05 0.11
CA PRO A 325 -8.39 -10.26 -0.49
C PRO A 325 -8.51 -10.07 -2.01
N PHE A 326 -9.12 -11.01 -2.70
CA PHE A 326 -9.23 -11.01 -4.14
C PHE A 326 -10.63 -11.49 -4.60
N TYR A 327 -11.36 -10.64 -5.32
CA TYR A 327 -12.65 -10.96 -5.94
C TYR A 327 -12.44 -11.18 -7.44
N PRO A 328 -12.35 -12.41 -7.94
CA PRO A 328 -12.05 -12.68 -9.34
C PRO A 328 -13.19 -12.28 -10.28
N ILE A 329 -12.85 -11.92 -11.52
CA ILE A 329 -13.83 -11.85 -12.61
C ILE A 329 -14.22 -13.27 -12.99
N VAL A 330 -15.53 -13.57 -12.95
CA VAL A 330 -16.09 -14.90 -13.24
C VAL A 330 -16.98 -14.77 -14.47
N HIS A 331 -16.68 -15.56 -15.50
CA HIS A 331 -17.48 -15.68 -16.72
C HIS A 331 -17.96 -14.33 -17.32
N PRO A 332 -17.04 -13.41 -17.68
CA PRO A 332 -17.42 -12.06 -18.11
C PRO A 332 -18.28 -12.03 -19.38
N GLU A 333 -18.18 -13.07 -20.22
CA GLU A 333 -18.95 -13.22 -21.46
C GLU A 333 -20.44 -13.48 -21.21
N THR A 334 -20.81 -14.09 -20.09
CA THR A 334 -22.19 -14.52 -19.79
C THR A 334 -22.83 -13.79 -18.62
N SER A 335 -22.02 -13.16 -17.74
CA SER A 335 -22.48 -12.64 -16.46
C SER A 335 -22.87 -11.13 -16.47
N ALA A 336 -22.81 -10.44 -17.60
CA ALA A 336 -23.14 -9.03 -17.67
C ALA A 336 -24.58 -8.74 -17.20
N TRP A 337 -25.54 -9.50 -17.68
CA TRP A 337 -26.99 -9.27 -17.49
C TRP A 337 -27.59 -10.19 -16.42
N THR A 338 -26.83 -10.59 -15.42
CA THR A 338 -27.37 -11.36 -14.30
C THR A 338 -28.38 -10.53 -13.49
N PRO A 339 -29.40 -11.14 -12.84
CA PRO A 339 -30.36 -10.42 -12.03
C PRO A 339 -29.73 -9.50 -10.98
N PRO A 340 -28.68 -9.89 -10.23
CA PRO A 340 -27.99 -8.99 -9.29
C PRO A 340 -27.42 -7.73 -9.95
N ASN A 341 -26.83 -7.86 -11.14
CA ASN A 341 -26.24 -6.73 -11.86
C ASN A 341 -27.33 -5.75 -12.34
N VAL A 342 -28.44 -6.28 -12.87
CA VAL A 342 -29.58 -5.46 -13.31
C VAL A 342 -30.23 -4.74 -12.13
N VAL A 343 -30.44 -5.44 -11.01
CA VAL A 343 -30.98 -4.83 -9.77
C VAL A 343 -30.04 -3.74 -9.27
N ALA A 344 -28.74 -3.97 -9.26
CA ALA A 344 -27.76 -2.97 -8.86
C ALA A 344 -27.81 -1.72 -9.75
N ALA A 345 -27.88 -1.90 -11.07
CA ALA A 345 -28.01 -0.79 -12.01
C ALA A 345 -29.29 0.03 -11.74
N LEU A 346 -30.43 -0.63 -11.56
CA LEU A 346 -31.69 0.03 -11.23
C LEU A 346 -31.62 0.80 -9.90
N LEU A 347 -31.02 0.22 -8.86
CA LEU A 347 -30.83 0.87 -7.57
C LEU A 347 -29.95 2.13 -7.69
N VAL A 348 -28.81 2.04 -8.39
CA VAL A 348 -27.93 3.20 -8.61
C VAL A 348 -28.64 4.30 -9.38
N LEU A 349 -29.38 3.97 -10.41
CA LEU A 349 -30.17 4.93 -11.19
C LEU A 349 -31.27 5.57 -10.33
N LEU A 350 -32.02 4.77 -9.56
CA LEU A 350 -33.06 5.26 -8.66
C LEU A 350 -32.52 6.23 -7.63
N VAL A 351 -31.42 5.87 -6.93
CA VAL A 351 -30.77 6.75 -5.95
C VAL A 351 -30.27 8.03 -6.61
N SER A 352 -29.65 7.92 -7.80
CA SER A 352 -29.14 9.08 -8.54
C SER A 352 -30.29 10.02 -8.94
N ILE A 353 -31.39 9.49 -9.45
CA ILE A 353 -32.60 10.27 -9.78
C ILE A 353 -33.19 10.91 -8.53
N ALA A 354 -33.29 10.16 -7.42
CA ALA A 354 -33.78 10.69 -6.14
C ALA A 354 -32.88 11.83 -5.62
N CYS A 355 -31.55 11.70 -5.73
CA CYS A 355 -30.62 12.77 -5.42
C CYS A 355 -30.81 14.00 -6.32
N LEU A 356 -31.01 13.81 -7.62
CA LEU A 356 -31.29 14.92 -8.52
C LEU A 356 -32.65 15.59 -8.24
N ARG A 357 -33.68 14.82 -7.91
CA ARG A 357 -35.06 15.32 -7.72
C ARG A 357 -35.26 15.96 -6.35
N TYR A 358 -34.70 15.36 -5.30
CA TYR A 358 -34.94 15.74 -3.91
C TYR A 358 -33.71 16.28 -3.18
N GLY A 359 -32.51 16.01 -3.68
CA GLY A 359 -31.24 16.38 -3.04
C GLY A 359 -30.71 17.76 -3.44
N LEU A 360 -31.57 18.64 -4.01
CA LEU A 360 -31.23 20.04 -4.27
C LEU A 360 -31.81 20.93 -3.17
N GLY A 361 -31.26 22.13 -3.01
CA GLY A 361 -31.69 23.07 -1.95
C GLY A 361 -31.23 22.63 -0.56
N GLU A 362 -32.15 22.52 0.38
CA GLU A 362 -31.85 22.21 1.79
C GLU A 362 -31.25 20.82 2.01
N ARG A 363 -31.51 19.88 1.13
CA ARG A 363 -31.01 18.50 1.18
C ARG A 363 -29.81 18.25 0.29
N ALA A 364 -29.14 19.31 -0.18
CA ALA A 364 -27.96 19.21 -1.06
C ALA A 364 -26.82 18.34 -0.51
N TYR A 365 -26.78 18.16 0.82
CA TYR A 365 -25.83 17.27 1.49
C TYR A 365 -25.96 15.80 1.04
N LEU A 366 -27.18 15.33 0.73
CA LEU A 366 -27.41 13.95 0.23
C LEU A 366 -26.78 13.77 -1.14
N SER A 367 -27.02 14.70 -2.06
CA SER A 367 -26.46 14.66 -3.40
C SER A 367 -24.93 14.86 -3.36
N ALA A 368 -24.43 15.74 -2.53
CA ALA A 368 -22.99 15.93 -2.38
C ALA A 368 -22.28 14.66 -1.84
N ALA A 369 -22.87 13.97 -0.87
CA ALA A 369 -22.36 12.72 -0.35
C ALA A 369 -22.39 11.62 -1.41
N TRP A 370 -23.50 11.49 -2.16
CA TRP A 370 -23.66 10.52 -3.23
C TRP A 370 -22.65 10.75 -4.37
N LEU A 371 -22.55 11.98 -4.87
CA LEU A 371 -21.60 12.36 -5.92
C LEU A 371 -20.16 12.18 -5.46
N GLY A 372 -19.85 12.55 -4.21
CA GLY A 372 -18.51 12.33 -3.62
C GLY A 372 -18.13 10.86 -3.59
N TYR A 373 -19.05 9.98 -3.22
CA TYR A 373 -18.86 8.53 -3.25
C TYR A 373 -18.62 8.02 -4.68
N LEU A 374 -19.47 8.40 -5.64
CA LEU A 374 -19.33 7.96 -7.04
C LEU A 374 -18.04 8.45 -7.70
N VAL A 375 -17.70 9.73 -7.51
CA VAL A 375 -16.51 10.35 -8.10
C VAL A 375 -15.24 9.67 -7.59
N VAL A 376 -15.15 9.38 -6.30
CA VAL A 376 -13.98 8.74 -5.73
C VAL A 376 -13.83 7.28 -6.17
N LEU A 377 -14.93 6.57 -6.40
CA LEU A 377 -14.91 5.20 -6.93
C LEU A 377 -14.63 5.13 -8.43
N ALA A 378 -14.94 6.16 -9.21
CA ALA A 378 -14.91 6.12 -10.66
C ALA A 378 -13.64 5.49 -11.28
N PRO A 379 -12.42 5.79 -10.80
CA PRO A 379 -11.20 5.22 -11.40
C PRO A 379 -11.05 3.71 -11.21
N VAL A 380 -11.76 3.11 -10.24
CA VAL A 380 -11.60 1.71 -9.84
C VAL A 380 -12.83 0.85 -10.11
N LEU A 381 -13.83 1.38 -10.82
CA LEU A 381 -15.05 0.66 -11.19
C LEU A 381 -14.86 -0.33 -12.37
N GLY A 382 -13.64 -0.42 -12.93
CA GLY A 382 -13.31 -1.40 -13.97
C GLY A 382 -13.78 -1.04 -15.38
N ILE A 383 -14.16 0.23 -15.66
CA ILE A 383 -14.45 0.69 -17.05
C ILE A 383 -13.16 0.57 -17.88
N VAL A 384 -12.03 1.04 -17.34
CA VAL A 384 -10.70 0.63 -17.81
C VAL A 384 -10.27 -0.51 -16.90
N GLN A 385 -10.39 -1.75 -17.41
CA GLN A 385 -10.11 -2.93 -16.60
C GLN A 385 -8.61 -3.14 -16.47
N VAL A 386 -8.11 -3.05 -15.25
CA VAL A 386 -6.72 -3.32 -14.88
C VAL A 386 -6.70 -4.52 -13.92
N GLY A 387 -6.00 -5.58 -14.32
CA GLY A 387 -5.97 -6.83 -13.56
C GLY A 387 -7.28 -7.63 -13.63
N SER A 388 -7.27 -8.83 -13.09
CA SER A 388 -8.34 -9.83 -13.20
C SER A 388 -9.35 -9.82 -12.05
N GLN A 389 -9.35 -8.77 -11.21
CA GLN A 389 -10.33 -8.59 -10.14
C GLN A 389 -11.56 -7.80 -10.60
N ALA A 390 -12.75 -8.24 -10.19
CA ALA A 390 -14.01 -7.53 -10.38
C ALA A 390 -14.19 -6.41 -9.34
N ALA A 391 -13.68 -6.61 -8.13
CA ALA A 391 -13.73 -5.69 -7.01
C ALA A 391 -12.51 -5.89 -6.09
N ALA A 392 -12.28 -4.95 -5.15
CA ALA A 392 -11.28 -5.07 -4.09
C ALA A 392 -11.66 -4.20 -2.88
N ASP A 393 -11.48 -4.71 -1.67
CA ASP A 393 -11.86 -3.99 -0.44
C ASP A 393 -11.10 -2.67 -0.29
N ARG A 394 -9.82 -2.62 -0.71
CA ARG A 394 -8.97 -1.41 -0.72
C ARG A 394 -9.53 -0.22 -1.52
N TYR A 395 -10.48 -0.46 -2.42
CA TYR A 395 -11.12 0.63 -3.19
C TYR A 395 -12.09 1.46 -2.33
N THR A 396 -12.53 0.91 -1.21
CA THR A 396 -13.42 1.60 -0.27
C THR A 396 -12.70 2.62 0.60
N TYR A 397 -11.37 2.57 0.70
CA TYR A 397 -10.57 3.37 1.63
C TYR A 397 -10.84 4.89 1.55
N PHE A 398 -11.01 5.41 0.33
CA PHE A 398 -11.38 6.81 0.09
C PHE A 398 -12.90 6.97 -0.03
N ALA A 399 -13.56 6.01 -0.65
CA ALA A 399 -14.98 6.11 -0.99
C ALA A 399 -15.88 6.04 0.26
N SER A 400 -15.43 5.39 1.34
CA SER A 400 -16.17 5.28 2.60
C SER A 400 -16.35 6.61 3.33
N LEU A 401 -15.52 7.63 3.03
CA LEU A 401 -15.56 8.92 3.75
C LEU A 401 -16.94 9.59 3.68
N SER A 402 -17.55 9.67 2.49
CA SER A 402 -18.85 10.31 2.32
C SER A 402 -19.99 9.55 3.00
N PRO A 403 -20.16 8.21 2.80
CA PRO A 403 -21.16 7.43 3.52
C PRO A 403 -20.99 7.45 5.04
N PHE A 404 -19.77 7.29 5.53
CA PHE A 404 -19.50 7.31 6.97
C PHE A 404 -19.78 8.68 7.59
N LEU A 405 -19.42 9.78 6.92
CA LEU A 405 -19.73 11.12 7.38
C LEU A 405 -21.25 11.37 7.43
N LEU A 406 -21.95 10.97 6.37
CA LEU A 406 -23.41 11.11 6.30
C LEU A 406 -24.12 10.32 7.42
N PHE A 407 -23.74 9.05 7.60
CA PHE A 407 -24.25 8.19 8.67
C PHE A 407 -23.98 8.79 10.04
N SER A 408 -22.72 9.20 10.31
CA SER A 408 -22.32 9.75 11.60
C SER A 408 -23.02 11.08 11.91
N ALA A 409 -23.24 11.93 10.91
CA ALA A 409 -24.00 13.18 11.07
C ALA A 409 -25.46 12.88 11.42
N GLY A 410 -26.10 11.90 10.77
CA GLY A 410 -27.45 11.45 11.08
C GLY A 410 -27.57 10.90 12.51
N VAL A 411 -26.64 10.04 12.90
CA VAL A 411 -26.57 9.49 14.27
C VAL A 411 -26.39 10.61 15.31
N ALA A 412 -25.47 11.55 15.08
CA ALA A 412 -25.24 12.66 16.01
C ALA A 412 -26.43 13.60 16.12
N ALA A 413 -27.10 13.90 15.00
CA ALA A 413 -28.31 14.71 14.99
C ALA A 413 -29.46 14.05 15.80
N PHE A 414 -29.57 12.71 15.70
CA PHE A 414 -30.58 11.95 16.41
C PHE A 414 -30.24 11.72 17.90
N ALA A 415 -28.98 11.37 18.19
CA ALA A 415 -28.55 10.85 19.48
C ALA A 415 -28.04 11.92 20.45
N LEU A 416 -27.43 13.00 19.98
CA LEU A 416 -26.79 13.98 20.85
C LEU A 416 -27.71 15.19 21.11
N PRO A 417 -27.70 15.76 22.33
CA PRO A 417 -28.47 16.97 22.65
C PRO A 417 -27.91 18.19 21.92
N THR A 418 -28.70 19.24 21.85
CA THR A 418 -28.30 20.53 21.25
C THR A 418 -27.41 21.34 22.17
N THR A 419 -27.38 21.03 23.47
CA THR A 419 -26.55 21.70 24.49
C THR A 419 -25.53 20.72 25.06
N ALA A 420 -24.42 21.23 25.57
CA ALA A 420 -23.38 20.44 26.24
C ALA A 420 -23.69 20.16 27.71
N ASP A 421 -24.89 20.53 28.21
CA ASP A 421 -25.29 20.28 29.58
C ASP A 421 -25.47 18.75 29.78
N ALA A 422 -24.76 18.19 30.74
CA ALA A 422 -24.87 16.78 31.11
C ALA A 422 -26.30 16.39 31.53
N ARG A 423 -27.12 17.33 32.04
CA ARG A 423 -28.52 17.11 32.39
C ARG A 423 -29.42 16.89 31.17
N ALA A 424 -28.98 17.25 29.98
CA ALA A 424 -29.70 16.99 28.73
C ALA A 424 -29.54 15.56 28.20
N PHE A 425 -28.71 14.73 28.86
CA PHE A 425 -28.51 13.32 28.49
C PHE A 425 -29.55 12.43 29.21
N GLY A 426 -30.61 12.11 28.51
CA GLY A 426 -31.59 11.14 28.94
C GLY A 426 -31.30 9.72 28.45
N LEU A 427 -32.22 8.79 28.70
CA LEU A 427 -32.11 7.37 28.32
C LEU A 427 -31.81 7.19 26.81
N ARG A 428 -32.51 7.96 25.95
CA ARG A 428 -32.31 7.92 24.48
C ARG A 428 -30.87 8.19 24.07
N GLN A 429 -30.25 9.21 24.68
CA GLN A 429 -28.87 9.60 24.35
C GLN A 429 -27.87 8.52 24.78
N TRP A 430 -28.03 8.02 26.00
CA TRP A 430 -27.20 6.95 26.54
C TRP A 430 -27.35 5.65 25.75
N SER A 431 -28.58 5.28 25.36
CA SER A 431 -28.84 4.10 24.53
C SER A 431 -28.18 4.23 23.14
N ALA A 432 -28.28 5.41 22.53
CA ALA A 432 -27.67 5.65 21.22
C ALA A 432 -26.12 5.61 21.26
N LEU A 433 -25.52 6.19 22.33
CA LEU A 433 -24.05 6.08 22.53
C LEU A 433 -23.63 4.64 22.80
N GLY A 434 -24.43 3.89 23.61
CA GLY A 434 -24.21 2.46 23.83
C GLY A 434 -24.23 1.66 22.51
N LEU A 435 -25.23 1.90 21.64
CA LEU A 435 -25.31 1.26 20.31
C LEU A 435 -24.11 1.63 19.42
N CYS A 436 -23.66 2.88 19.42
CA CYS A 436 -22.43 3.26 18.71
C CYS A 436 -21.21 2.52 19.25
N GLY A 437 -21.11 2.36 20.58
CA GLY A 437 -20.05 1.58 21.21
C GLY A 437 -20.07 0.11 20.79
N VAL A 438 -21.26 -0.52 20.77
CA VAL A 438 -21.46 -1.89 20.31
C VAL A 438 -21.09 -2.02 18.82
N LEU A 439 -21.50 -1.07 17.98
CA LEU A 439 -21.14 -1.05 16.56
C LEU A 439 -19.61 -1.00 16.37
N VAL A 440 -18.95 -0.07 17.05
CA VAL A 440 -17.48 0.09 16.95
C VAL A 440 -16.76 -1.15 17.48
N ALA A 441 -17.21 -1.74 18.60
CA ALA A 441 -16.65 -2.97 19.16
C ALA A 441 -16.87 -4.17 18.22
N GLY A 442 -18.03 -4.29 17.61
CA GLY A 442 -18.33 -5.33 16.61
C GLY A 442 -17.44 -5.21 15.37
N LEU A 443 -17.26 -3.98 14.84
CA LEU A 443 -16.36 -3.72 13.74
C LEU A 443 -14.90 -4.02 14.12
N ALA A 444 -14.46 -3.63 15.32
CA ALA A 444 -13.13 -3.94 15.83
C ALA A 444 -12.89 -5.46 15.93
N TYR A 445 -13.86 -6.20 16.42
CA TYR A 445 -13.80 -7.67 16.47
C TYR A 445 -13.63 -8.28 15.07
N LEU A 446 -14.45 -7.86 14.10
CA LEU A 446 -14.35 -8.31 12.71
C LEU A 446 -13.02 -7.89 12.07
N THR A 447 -12.51 -6.71 12.42
CA THR A 447 -11.21 -6.21 11.93
C THR A 447 -10.05 -7.09 12.40
N VAL A 448 -10.05 -7.49 13.69
CA VAL A 448 -9.03 -8.42 14.20
C VAL A 448 -9.11 -9.78 13.48
N GLY A 449 -10.32 -10.28 13.22
CA GLY A 449 -10.52 -11.48 12.39
C GLY A 449 -9.99 -11.32 10.96
N GLN A 450 -10.23 -10.17 10.35
CA GLN A 450 -9.74 -9.88 9.00
C GLN A 450 -8.21 -9.74 8.94
N ILE A 451 -7.57 -9.18 9.98
CA ILE A 451 -6.09 -9.10 10.09
C ILE A 451 -5.47 -10.49 10.07
N ALA A 452 -6.08 -11.47 10.72
CA ALA A 452 -5.59 -12.84 10.75
C ALA A 452 -5.55 -13.50 9.36
N ILE A 453 -6.42 -13.09 8.42
CA ILE A 453 -6.39 -13.55 7.02
C ILE A 453 -5.14 -13.05 6.31
N TRP A 454 -4.64 -11.86 6.65
CA TRP A 454 -3.43 -11.25 6.06
C TRP A 454 -2.13 -11.64 6.76
N LYS A 455 -2.15 -12.69 7.60
CA LYS A 455 -0.99 -13.12 8.40
C LYS A 455 0.21 -13.52 7.55
N ASP A 456 -0.01 -14.32 6.53
CA ASP A 456 1.00 -14.84 5.61
C ASP A 456 0.37 -15.26 4.27
N SER A 457 1.22 -15.61 3.29
CA SER A 457 0.79 -16.02 1.96
C SER A 457 -0.17 -17.20 1.97
N THR A 458 0.09 -18.19 2.81
CA THR A 458 -0.74 -19.41 2.89
C THR A 458 -2.15 -19.07 3.35
N THR A 459 -2.26 -18.30 4.44
CA THR A 459 -3.54 -17.90 5.03
C THR A 459 -4.38 -17.07 4.07
N VAL A 460 -3.75 -16.12 3.37
CA VAL A 460 -4.42 -15.28 2.35
C VAL A 460 -5.02 -16.16 1.25
N TRP A 461 -4.21 -17.01 0.64
CA TRP A 461 -4.64 -17.72 -0.55
C TRP A 461 -5.53 -18.94 -0.23
N GLU A 462 -5.37 -19.59 0.93
CA GLU A 462 -6.35 -20.59 1.41
C GLU A 462 -7.72 -19.95 1.62
N HIS A 463 -7.78 -18.72 2.15
CA HIS A 463 -9.05 -18.02 2.33
C HIS A 463 -9.70 -17.68 0.98
N VAL A 464 -8.93 -17.18 0.00
CA VAL A 464 -9.43 -16.87 -1.35
C VAL A 464 -9.90 -18.13 -2.07
N THR A 465 -9.12 -19.20 -2.08
CA THR A 465 -9.46 -20.45 -2.78
C THR A 465 -10.64 -21.19 -2.14
N ARG A 466 -10.85 -21.03 -0.83
CA ARG A 466 -12.04 -21.55 -0.14
C ARG A 466 -13.30 -20.79 -0.56
N ALA A 467 -13.21 -19.46 -0.73
CA ALA A 467 -14.32 -18.63 -1.19
C ALA A 467 -14.63 -18.83 -2.68
N TYR A 468 -13.61 -19.08 -3.50
CA TYR A 468 -13.69 -19.21 -4.96
C TYR A 468 -12.93 -20.46 -5.46
N PRO A 469 -13.43 -21.68 -5.21
CA PRO A 469 -12.68 -22.93 -5.43
C PRO A 469 -12.43 -23.29 -6.90
N GLN A 470 -13.15 -22.68 -7.85
CA GLN A 470 -13.08 -23.07 -9.26
C GLN A 470 -12.63 -21.96 -10.22
N THR A 471 -12.29 -20.76 -9.74
CA THR A 471 -12.36 -19.58 -10.62
C THR A 471 -11.09 -18.78 -10.75
N SER A 472 -10.01 -19.08 -10.04
CA SER A 472 -8.87 -18.14 -10.07
C SER A 472 -7.52 -18.81 -10.30
N LEU A 473 -7.03 -18.69 -11.54
CA LEU A 473 -5.64 -18.98 -11.91
C LEU A 473 -4.65 -18.35 -10.91
N ILE A 474 -4.84 -17.08 -10.57
CA ILE A 474 -3.96 -16.32 -9.68
C ILE A 474 -3.99 -16.89 -8.26
N ALA A 475 -5.19 -17.14 -7.70
CA ALA A 475 -5.31 -17.58 -6.33
C ALA A 475 -4.69 -18.96 -6.10
N HIS A 476 -5.01 -19.93 -6.96
CA HIS A 476 -4.47 -21.30 -6.86
C HIS A 476 -2.96 -21.35 -7.15
N THR A 477 -2.47 -20.54 -8.13
CA THR A 477 -1.03 -20.46 -8.40
C THR A 477 -0.26 -19.86 -7.23
N ASN A 478 -0.77 -18.79 -6.63
CA ASN A 478 -0.13 -18.17 -5.48
C ASN A 478 -0.23 -19.03 -4.22
N LEU A 479 -1.33 -19.78 -4.04
CA LEU A 479 -1.43 -20.80 -2.98
C LEU A 479 -0.39 -21.91 -3.16
N ALA A 480 -0.23 -22.40 -4.39
CA ALA A 480 0.79 -23.40 -4.70
C ALA A 480 2.21 -22.87 -4.42
N ASN A 481 2.50 -21.61 -4.81
CA ASN A 481 3.76 -20.96 -4.47
C ASN A 481 3.94 -20.86 -2.94
N ALA A 482 2.91 -20.45 -2.19
CA ALA A 482 2.95 -20.35 -0.74
C ALA A 482 3.21 -21.71 -0.06
N TYR A 483 2.55 -22.77 -0.53
CA TYR A 483 2.81 -24.13 -0.04
C TYR A 483 4.25 -24.56 -0.32
N ARG A 484 4.76 -24.30 -1.53
CA ARG A 484 6.15 -24.62 -1.88
C ARG A 484 7.15 -23.90 -0.98
N GLU A 485 6.96 -22.61 -0.75
CA GLU A 485 7.79 -21.77 0.14
C GLU A 485 7.74 -22.24 1.61
N ALA A 486 6.58 -22.76 2.03
CA ALA A 486 6.39 -23.39 3.35
C ALA A 486 6.93 -24.84 3.44
N GLY A 487 7.55 -25.38 2.38
CA GLY A 487 8.03 -26.76 2.32
C GLY A 487 6.94 -27.81 2.11
N ARG A 488 5.68 -27.41 1.91
CA ARG A 488 4.50 -28.28 1.67
C ARG A 488 4.42 -28.63 0.18
N VAL A 489 5.48 -29.25 -0.37
CA VAL A 489 5.69 -29.40 -1.82
C VAL A 489 4.62 -30.27 -2.49
N ASP A 490 4.10 -31.30 -1.81
CA ASP A 490 3.04 -32.15 -2.36
C ASP A 490 1.72 -31.42 -2.53
N GLU A 491 1.41 -30.52 -1.61
CA GLU A 491 0.21 -29.68 -1.69
C GLU A 491 0.38 -28.64 -2.80
N ALA A 492 1.57 -28.07 -2.94
CA ALA A 492 1.90 -27.17 -4.05
C ALA A 492 1.67 -27.86 -5.41
N LEU A 493 2.18 -29.08 -5.60
CA LEU A 493 2.00 -29.85 -6.84
C LEU A 493 0.53 -30.09 -7.15
N ARG A 494 -0.28 -30.45 -6.13
CA ARG A 494 -1.74 -30.65 -6.32
C ARG A 494 -2.44 -29.36 -6.78
N GLU A 495 -2.08 -28.20 -6.21
CA GLU A 495 -2.67 -26.93 -6.62
C GLU A 495 -2.24 -26.52 -8.02
N TYR A 496 -0.97 -26.73 -8.43
CA TYR A 496 -0.54 -26.51 -9.81
C TYR A 496 -1.27 -27.43 -10.79
N ASP A 497 -1.42 -28.72 -10.47
CA ASP A 497 -2.14 -29.67 -11.32
C ASP A 497 -3.62 -29.25 -11.48
N ARG A 498 -4.27 -28.78 -10.40
CA ARG A 498 -5.63 -28.27 -10.44
C ARG A 498 -5.75 -27.06 -11.39
N VAL A 499 -4.84 -26.10 -11.30
CA VAL A 499 -4.84 -24.93 -12.18
C VAL A 499 -4.65 -25.33 -13.63
N LEU A 500 -3.67 -26.20 -13.91
CA LEU A 500 -3.32 -26.61 -15.26
C LEU A 500 -4.42 -27.46 -15.93
N ALA A 501 -5.28 -28.11 -15.13
CA ALA A 501 -6.41 -28.89 -15.64
C ALA A 501 -7.61 -28.03 -16.11
N VAL A 502 -7.78 -26.83 -15.54
CA VAL A 502 -9.00 -26.02 -15.76
C VAL A 502 -8.75 -24.69 -16.46
N THR A 503 -7.50 -24.26 -16.59
CA THR A 503 -7.17 -22.96 -17.19
C THR A 503 -6.59 -23.13 -18.61
N ARG A 504 -6.66 -22.05 -19.41
CA ARG A 504 -5.88 -21.98 -20.65
C ARG A 504 -4.39 -22.09 -20.34
N PRO A 505 -3.57 -22.64 -21.24
CA PRO A 505 -2.14 -22.76 -21.01
C PRO A 505 -1.51 -21.43 -20.62
N HIS A 506 -0.82 -21.39 -19.48
CA HIS A 506 -0.19 -20.18 -18.94
C HIS A 506 1.18 -20.52 -18.35
N ALA A 507 2.19 -19.69 -18.62
CA ALA A 507 3.59 -19.98 -18.26
C ALA A 507 3.81 -20.11 -16.73
N VAL A 508 3.17 -19.26 -15.92
CA VAL A 508 3.46 -19.14 -14.48
C VAL A 508 3.20 -20.42 -13.69
N PRO A 509 2.06 -21.13 -13.85
CA PRO A 509 1.86 -22.41 -13.17
C PRO A 509 2.85 -23.50 -13.57
N HIS A 510 3.24 -23.56 -14.85
CA HIS A 510 4.27 -24.50 -15.33
C HIS A 510 5.64 -24.19 -14.71
N GLU A 511 6.03 -22.91 -14.65
CA GLU A 511 7.27 -22.49 -13.98
C GLU A 511 7.25 -22.87 -12.49
N GLY A 512 6.17 -22.56 -11.77
CA GLY A 512 6.03 -22.89 -10.36
C GLY A 512 6.05 -24.40 -10.09
N LYS A 513 5.34 -25.19 -10.93
CA LYS A 513 5.36 -26.66 -10.87
C LYS A 513 6.75 -27.22 -11.12
N GLY A 514 7.47 -26.68 -12.12
CA GLY A 514 8.85 -27.05 -12.40
C GLY A 514 9.77 -26.84 -11.19
N MET A 515 9.63 -25.71 -10.50
CA MET A 515 10.36 -25.44 -9.25
C MET A 515 9.97 -26.40 -8.12
N ALA A 516 8.70 -26.69 -7.94
CA ALA A 516 8.23 -27.65 -6.92
C ALA A 516 8.76 -29.07 -7.19
N LEU A 517 8.84 -29.49 -8.45
CA LEU A 517 9.46 -30.76 -8.87
C LEU A 517 10.95 -30.78 -8.58
N LEU A 518 11.67 -29.66 -8.80
CA LEU A 518 13.08 -29.54 -8.40
C LEU A 518 13.28 -29.65 -6.91
N ASP A 519 12.40 -29.06 -6.11
CA ASP A 519 12.46 -29.16 -4.65
C ASP A 519 12.24 -30.61 -4.16
N LYS A 520 11.50 -31.42 -4.95
CA LYS A 520 11.31 -32.87 -4.74
C LYS A 520 12.44 -33.74 -5.33
N GLY A 521 13.38 -33.18 -6.05
CA GLY A 521 14.42 -33.94 -6.74
C GLY A 521 13.97 -34.61 -8.06
N ARG A 522 12.75 -34.32 -8.54
CA ARG A 522 12.19 -34.88 -9.81
C ARG A 522 12.67 -34.02 -11.00
N VAL A 523 13.99 -34.06 -11.25
CA VAL A 523 14.67 -33.11 -12.13
C VAL A 523 14.22 -33.21 -13.60
N ASP A 524 13.99 -34.42 -14.10
CA ASP A 524 13.57 -34.63 -15.51
C ASP A 524 12.17 -34.04 -15.76
N GLU A 525 11.26 -34.24 -14.86
CA GLU A 525 9.91 -33.71 -14.96
C GLU A 525 9.91 -32.18 -14.78
N ALA A 526 10.79 -31.65 -13.95
CA ALA A 526 10.96 -30.21 -13.78
C ALA A 526 11.44 -29.54 -15.09
N ILE A 527 12.39 -30.16 -15.82
CA ILE A 527 12.85 -29.67 -17.12
C ILE A 527 11.67 -29.58 -18.08
N VAL A 528 10.86 -30.62 -18.20
CA VAL A 528 9.68 -30.64 -19.08
C VAL A 528 8.69 -29.50 -18.76
N GLU A 529 8.41 -29.27 -17.48
CA GLU A 529 7.49 -28.20 -17.08
C GLU A 529 8.10 -26.80 -17.33
N LEU A 530 9.40 -26.60 -17.11
CA LEU A 530 10.10 -25.35 -17.38
C LEU A 530 10.19 -25.05 -18.89
N GLU A 531 10.42 -26.05 -19.72
CA GLU A 531 10.42 -25.93 -21.18
C GLU A 531 9.02 -25.55 -21.71
N LYS A 532 7.95 -26.12 -21.15
CA LYS A 532 6.57 -25.67 -21.42
C LYS A 532 6.34 -24.21 -21.01
N ALA A 533 6.84 -23.81 -19.84
CA ALA A 533 6.74 -22.41 -19.40
C ALA A 533 7.45 -21.47 -20.39
N ILE A 534 8.64 -21.84 -20.90
CA ILE A 534 9.39 -21.08 -21.91
C ILE A 534 8.63 -21.03 -23.23
N SER A 535 8.05 -22.13 -23.70
CA SER A 535 7.27 -22.14 -24.94
C SER A 535 6.08 -21.17 -24.90
N LEU A 536 5.49 -20.97 -23.70
CA LEU A 536 4.38 -20.05 -23.46
C LEU A 536 4.84 -18.60 -23.22
N ASN A 537 6.02 -18.40 -22.64
CA ASN A 537 6.63 -17.09 -22.42
C ASN A 537 8.16 -17.13 -22.63
N PRO A 538 8.64 -17.00 -23.87
CA PRO A 538 10.07 -17.06 -24.19
C PRO A 538 10.88 -15.85 -23.72
N ARG A 539 10.22 -14.80 -23.17
CA ARG A 539 10.89 -13.59 -22.67
C ARG A 539 11.04 -13.55 -21.14
N SER A 540 10.94 -14.68 -20.46
CA SER A 540 11.12 -14.77 -19.01
C SER A 540 12.54 -15.17 -18.65
N ALA A 541 13.42 -14.22 -18.36
CA ALA A 541 14.78 -14.49 -17.87
C ALA A 541 14.76 -15.35 -16.58
N LYS A 542 13.76 -15.15 -15.72
CA LYS A 542 13.54 -15.93 -14.50
C LYS A 542 13.31 -17.41 -14.80
N THR A 543 12.50 -17.74 -15.82
CA THR A 543 12.26 -19.14 -16.21
C THR A 543 13.53 -19.80 -16.77
N TYR A 544 14.32 -19.08 -17.56
CA TYR A 544 15.62 -19.59 -18.01
C TYR A 544 16.61 -19.81 -16.86
N ARG A 545 16.61 -18.97 -15.82
CA ARG A 545 17.38 -19.21 -14.60
C ARG A 545 16.94 -20.49 -13.89
N HIS A 546 15.64 -20.77 -13.81
CA HIS A 546 15.12 -22.01 -13.23
C HIS A 546 15.52 -23.23 -14.08
N LEU A 547 15.49 -23.08 -15.40
CA LEU A 547 15.93 -24.14 -16.31
C LEU A 547 17.45 -24.38 -16.18
N TRP A 548 18.26 -23.32 -16.03
CA TRP A 548 19.67 -23.43 -15.69
C TRP A 548 19.87 -24.29 -14.43
N LEU A 549 19.13 -24.02 -13.36
CA LEU A 549 19.21 -24.79 -12.11
C LEU A 549 18.85 -26.27 -12.31
N ALA A 550 17.85 -26.55 -13.13
CA ALA A 550 17.44 -27.91 -13.45
C ALA A 550 18.52 -28.67 -14.22
N TYR A 551 19.09 -28.07 -15.26
CA TYR A 551 20.19 -28.66 -16.02
C TYR A 551 21.45 -28.82 -15.18
N ASP A 552 21.75 -27.84 -14.31
CA ASP A 552 22.88 -27.91 -13.39
C ASP A 552 22.74 -29.09 -12.39
N ARG A 553 21.55 -29.30 -11.81
CA ARG A 553 21.27 -30.45 -10.93
C ARG A 553 21.35 -31.80 -11.66
N LYS A 554 21.03 -31.82 -12.96
CA LYS A 554 21.13 -33.02 -13.81
C LYS A 554 22.56 -33.27 -14.30
N GLY A 555 23.48 -32.32 -14.13
CA GLY A 555 24.85 -32.41 -14.62
C GLY A 555 25.03 -32.06 -16.12
N LEU A 556 24.01 -31.49 -16.75
CA LEU A 556 24.01 -31.09 -18.17
C LEU A 556 24.65 -29.70 -18.31
N ALA A 557 25.98 -29.65 -18.24
CA ALA A 557 26.74 -28.41 -18.14
C ALA A 557 26.67 -27.51 -19.42
N ALA A 558 26.46 -28.09 -20.58
CA ALA A 558 26.35 -27.32 -21.84
C ALA A 558 24.97 -26.64 -21.92
N GLU A 559 23.93 -27.38 -21.62
CA GLU A 559 22.53 -26.89 -21.57
C GLU A 559 22.35 -25.85 -20.49
N ALA A 560 22.92 -26.07 -19.30
CA ALA A 560 22.94 -25.06 -18.23
C ALA A 560 23.60 -23.76 -18.69
N GLN A 561 24.77 -23.82 -19.34
CA GLN A 561 25.43 -22.62 -19.89
C GLN A 561 24.54 -21.92 -20.92
N ALA A 562 23.92 -22.66 -21.86
CA ALA A 562 23.03 -22.09 -22.86
C ALA A 562 21.81 -21.40 -22.24
N ALA A 563 21.19 -22.00 -21.23
CA ALA A 563 20.09 -21.40 -20.52
C ALA A 563 20.49 -20.08 -19.79
N ALA A 564 21.67 -20.04 -19.14
CA ALA A 564 22.19 -18.83 -18.51
C ALA A 564 22.50 -17.73 -19.55
N GLN A 565 23.06 -18.08 -20.71
CA GLN A 565 23.32 -17.13 -21.81
C GLN A 565 22.02 -16.53 -22.34
N THR A 566 20.98 -17.37 -22.51
CA THR A 566 19.67 -16.90 -22.96
C THR A 566 19.02 -16.00 -21.91
N ALA A 567 19.14 -16.31 -20.62
CA ALA A 567 18.64 -15.44 -19.54
C ALA A 567 19.26 -14.03 -19.59
N VAL A 568 20.58 -13.94 -19.79
CA VAL A 568 21.30 -12.66 -19.96
C VAL A 568 20.86 -11.92 -21.23
N ALA A 569 20.63 -12.63 -22.33
CA ALA A 569 20.17 -12.02 -23.59
C ALA A 569 18.72 -11.47 -23.47
N VAL A 570 17.87 -12.15 -22.72
CA VAL A 570 16.47 -11.74 -22.48
C VAL A 570 16.41 -10.55 -21.54
N ASP A 571 17.20 -10.53 -20.48
CA ASP A 571 17.27 -9.44 -19.51
C ASP A 571 18.72 -9.12 -19.13
N PRO A 572 19.35 -8.13 -19.80
CA PRO A 572 20.72 -7.71 -19.51
C PRO A 572 20.92 -7.06 -18.12
N GLU A 573 19.85 -6.72 -17.40
CA GLU A 573 19.92 -6.18 -16.04
C GLU A 573 19.71 -7.25 -14.95
N PHE A 574 19.52 -8.51 -15.32
CA PHE A 574 19.30 -9.61 -14.41
C PHE A 574 20.62 -10.16 -13.85
N ALA A 575 21.08 -9.62 -12.73
CA ALA A 575 22.37 -9.95 -12.10
C ALA A 575 22.56 -11.45 -11.83
N GLU A 576 21.50 -12.16 -11.37
CA GLU A 576 21.56 -13.60 -11.11
C GLU A 576 21.88 -14.42 -12.37
N ALA A 577 21.43 -13.98 -13.55
CA ALA A 577 21.74 -14.67 -14.80
C ALA A 577 23.24 -14.61 -15.12
N TYR A 578 23.88 -13.46 -14.90
CA TYR A 578 25.33 -13.33 -15.02
C TYR A 578 26.08 -14.18 -13.99
N SER A 579 25.60 -14.25 -12.75
CA SER A 579 26.16 -15.12 -11.72
C SER A 579 26.10 -16.59 -12.14
N ASN A 580 24.97 -17.06 -12.66
CA ASN A 580 24.80 -18.43 -13.16
C ASN A 580 25.68 -18.72 -14.36
N LEU A 581 25.83 -17.74 -15.26
CA LEU A 581 26.75 -17.85 -16.38
C LEU A 581 28.21 -17.94 -15.91
N GLY A 582 28.57 -17.15 -14.88
CA GLY A 582 29.89 -17.21 -14.24
C GLY A 582 30.16 -18.59 -13.62
N ILE A 583 29.19 -19.14 -12.89
CA ILE A 583 29.28 -20.51 -12.32
C ILE A 583 29.51 -21.54 -13.46
N SER A 584 28.72 -21.44 -14.55
CA SER A 584 28.81 -22.36 -15.68
C SER A 584 30.19 -22.31 -16.37
N TYR A 585 30.74 -21.12 -16.57
CA TYR A 585 32.10 -20.95 -17.13
C TYR A 585 33.17 -21.49 -16.18
N GLY A 586 33.07 -21.15 -14.86
CA GLY A 586 34.04 -21.60 -13.86
C GLY A 586 34.08 -23.12 -13.70
N ARG A 587 32.93 -23.83 -13.79
CA ARG A 587 32.90 -25.30 -13.78
C ARG A 587 33.57 -25.94 -14.97
N ARG A 588 33.58 -25.27 -16.12
CA ARG A 588 34.21 -25.72 -17.37
C ARG A 588 35.67 -25.25 -17.49
N GLY A 589 36.26 -24.65 -16.45
CA GLY A 589 37.63 -24.15 -16.44
C GLY A 589 37.86 -22.87 -17.26
N ARG A 590 36.80 -22.19 -17.73
CA ARG A 590 36.85 -20.92 -18.45
C ARG A 590 36.90 -19.76 -17.46
N PHE A 591 38.00 -19.64 -16.73
CA PHE A 591 38.09 -18.75 -15.57
C PHE A 591 38.01 -17.27 -15.93
N GLU A 592 38.57 -16.82 -17.05
CA GLU A 592 38.50 -15.43 -17.51
C GLU A 592 37.06 -15.03 -17.90
N ASP A 593 36.31 -15.93 -18.53
CA ASP A 593 34.91 -15.72 -18.88
C ASP A 593 34.04 -15.70 -17.64
N SER A 594 34.32 -16.55 -16.65
CA SER A 594 33.67 -16.58 -15.35
C SER A 594 33.89 -15.26 -14.60
N GLU A 595 35.12 -14.76 -14.55
CA GLU A 595 35.49 -13.50 -13.95
C GLU A 595 34.69 -12.33 -14.56
N ARG A 596 34.63 -12.25 -15.90
CA ARG A 596 33.87 -11.23 -16.63
C ARG A 596 32.39 -11.30 -16.31
N ALA A 597 31.80 -12.50 -16.24
CA ALA A 597 30.40 -12.67 -15.91
C ALA A 597 30.10 -12.22 -14.46
N PHE A 598 30.93 -12.60 -13.48
CA PHE A 598 30.75 -12.12 -12.10
C PHE A 598 31.00 -10.61 -11.95
N ALA A 599 31.94 -10.03 -12.74
CA ALA A 599 32.13 -8.57 -12.76
C ALA A 599 30.84 -7.84 -13.21
N GLN A 600 30.12 -8.37 -14.22
CA GLN A 600 28.84 -7.83 -14.63
C GLN A 600 27.76 -8.01 -13.53
N ALA A 601 27.66 -9.19 -12.90
CA ALA A 601 26.76 -9.40 -11.78
C ALA A 601 27.00 -8.40 -10.63
N LEU A 602 28.27 -8.17 -10.28
CA LEU A 602 28.68 -7.22 -9.24
C LEU A 602 28.54 -5.75 -9.66
N ALA A 603 28.62 -5.43 -10.95
CA ALA A 603 28.29 -4.09 -11.46
C ALA A 603 26.81 -3.76 -11.28
N LEU A 604 25.94 -4.76 -11.47
CA LEU A 604 24.50 -4.63 -11.25
C LEU A 604 24.13 -4.64 -9.76
N GLU A 605 24.78 -5.47 -8.95
CA GLU A 605 24.58 -5.57 -7.51
C GLU A 605 25.89 -5.49 -6.73
N PRO A 606 26.45 -4.29 -6.52
CA PRO A 606 27.69 -4.10 -5.79
C PRO A 606 27.59 -4.61 -4.35
N GLY A 607 28.54 -5.44 -3.96
CA GLY A 607 28.62 -5.96 -2.57
C GLY A 607 27.66 -7.13 -2.30
N ASN A 608 27.05 -7.75 -3.28
CA ASN A 608 26.28 -8.98 -3.08
C ASN A 608 27.25 -10.11 -2.60
N PRO A 609 27.09 -10.62 -1.35
CA PRO A 609 28.03 -11.58 -0.79
C PRO A 609 28.06 -12.91 -1.53
N GLN A 610 26.96 -13.31 -2.15
CA GLN A 610 26.90 -14.55 -2.91
C GLN A 610 27.72 -14.46 -4.21
N TYR A 611 27.67 -13.32 -4.91
CA TYR A 611 28.46 -13.14 -6.14
C TYR A 611 29.95 -13.01 -5.86
N LEU A 612 30.31 -12.33 -4.76
CA LEU A 612 31.68 -12.26 -4.28
C LEU A 612 32.23 -13.65 -3.89
N ALA A 613 31.43 -14.47 -3.19
CA ALA A 613 31.79 -15.83 -2.82
C ALA A 613 31.97 -16.75 -4.04
N ASN A 614 31.09 -16.62 -5.04
CA ASN A 614 31.18 -17.42 -6.27
C ASN A 614 32.40 -17.01 -7.11
N LEU A 615 32.73 -15.72 -7.20
CA LEU A 615 33.96 -15.22 -7.83
C LEU A 615 35.20 -15.71 -7.08
N ALA A 616 35.19 -15.66 -5.74
CA ALA A 616 36.27 -16.22 -4.92
C ALA A 616 36.48 -17.72 -5.15
N THR A 617 35.38 -18.47 -5.31
CA THR A 617 35.43 -19.90 -5.66
C THR A 617 36.08 -20.08 -7.04
N THR A 618 35.80 -19.21 -8.00
CA THR A 618 36.41 -19.21 -9.32
C THR A 618 37.94 -18.98 -9.23
N TYR A 619 38.36 -17.96 -8.46
CA TYR A 619 39.79 -17.70 -8.25
C TYR A 619 40.49 -18.84 -7.52
N GLN A 620 39.84 -19.43 -6.49
CA GLN A 620 40.37 -20.60 -5.79
C GLN A 620 40.61 -21.78 -6.76
N ARG A 621 39.69 -22.05 -7.67
CA ARG A 621 39.81 -23.11 -8.69
C ARG A 621 40.83 -22.78 -9.76
N ALA A 622 41.02 -21.50 -10.08
CA ALA A 622 42.03 -21.01 -10.98
C ALA A 622 43.45 -20.98 -10.35
N GLY A 623 43.59 -21.30 -9.05
CA GLY A 623 44.85 -21.24 -8.32
C GLY A 623 45.25 -19.84 -7.85
N LYS A 624 44.42 -18.81 -8.10
CA LYS A 624 44.63 -17.42 -7.65
C LYS A 624 44.18 -17.32 -6.18
N LEU A 625 44.99 -17.92 -5.25
CA LEU A 625 44.56 -18.13 -3.86
C LEU A 625 44.53 -16.85 -3.04
N ASP A 626 45.40 -15.87 -3.35
CA ASP A 626 45.41 -14.60 -2.62
C ASP A 626 44.17 -13.76 -2.91
N GLU A 627 43.81 -13.65 -4.17
CA GLU A 627 42.58 -12.95 -4.60
C GLU A 627 41.31 -13.63 -4.06
N ALA A 628 41.31 -14.97 -3.99
CA ALA A 628 40.23 -15.73 -3.40
C ALA A 628 40.09 -15.42 -1.90
N ILE A 629 41.18 -15.39 -1.15
CA ILE A 629 41.22 -15.04 0.30
C ILE A 629 40.66 -13.65 0.51
N ASP A 630 41.07 -12.66 -0.28
CA ASP A 630 40.62 -11.28 -0.13
C ASP A 630 39.10 -11.14 -0.38
N LEU A 631 38.58 -11.81 -1.39
CA LEU A 631 37.14 -11.82 -1.65
C LEU A 631 36.35 -12.56 -0.59
N TYR A 632 36.81 -13.71 -0.10
CA TYR A 632 36.14 -14.41 1.00
C TYR A 632 36.17 -13.61 2.30
N ARG A 633 37.26 -12.87 2.62
CA ARG A 633 37.30 -11.94 3.74
C ARG A 633 36.26 -10.83 3.61
N LYS A 634 36.10 -10.24 2.41
CA LYS A 634 35.06 -9.25 2.10
C LYS A 634 33.67 -9.86 2.29
N THR A 635 33.43 -11.06 1.75
CA THR A 635 32.15 -11.76 1.88
C THR A 635 31.79 -12.00 3.34
N ARG A 636 32.75 -12.48 4.15
CA ARG A 636 32.57 -12.70 5.59
C ARG A 636 32.28 -11.38 6.34
N ALA A 637 32.89 -10.27 5.94
CA ALA A 637 32.63 -8.97 6.55
C ALA A 637 31.21 -8.46 6.24
N LEU A 638 30.67 -8.78 5.05
CA LEU A 638 29.33 -8.41 4.65
C LEU A 638 28.24 -9.29 5.29
N ASP A 639 28.55 -10.60 5.48
CA ASP A 639 27.66 -11.54 6.15
C ASP A 639 28.41 -12.36 7.22
N PRO A 640 28.64 -11.77 8.40
CA PRO A 640 29.48 -12.37 9.46
C PRO A 640 28.82 -13.56 10.16
N ARG A 641 27.52 -13.79 9.95
CA ARG A 641 26.76 -14.88 10.61
C ARG A 641 26.63 -16.15 9.77
N ALA A 642 27.00 -16.11 8.50
CA ALA A 642 26.95 -17.30 7.63
C ALA A 642 28.21 -18.16 7.79
N PRO A 643 28.12 -19.39 8.36
CA PRO A 643 29.27 -20.25 8.59
C PRO A 643 29.94 -20.69 7.29
N VAL A 644 29.23 -20.71 6.17
CA VAL A 644 29.77 -21.10 4.85
C VAL A 644 30.93 -20.22 4.39
N HIS A 645 30.91 -18.92 4.73
CA HIS A 645 31.98 -18.00 4.34
C HIS A 645 33.29 -18.30 5.10
N ALA A 646 33.19 -18.64 6.38
CA ALA A 646 34.33 -19.08 7.17
C ALA A 646 34.86 -20.46 6.68
N ILE A 647 33.98 -21.39 6.31
CA ILE A 647 34.38 -22.70 5.76
C ILE A 647 35.13 -22.52 4.46
N ASN A 648 34.63 -21.70 3.53
CA ASN A 648 35.29 -21.47 2.24
C ASN A 648 36.64 -20.77 2.38
N LEU A 649 36.75 -19.78 3.26
CA LEU A 649 38.00 -19.11 3.58
C LEU A 649 38.99 -20.08 4.19
N GLY A 650 38.57 -20.91 5.18
CA GLY A 650 39.38 -21.94 5.76
C GLY A 650 39.91 -22.98 4.77
N ASN A 651 39.05 -23.44 3.82
CA ASN A 651 39.47 -24.32 2.75
C ASN A 651 40.53 -23.69 1.84
N THR A 652 40.42 -22.40 1.53
CA THR A 652 41.38 -21.66 0.71
C THR A 652 42.73 -21.50 1.45
N TYR A 653 42.71 -21.22 2.76
CA TYR A 653 43.89 -21.21 3.60
C TYR A 653 44.59 -22.58 3.62
N LEU A 654 43.82 -23.69 3.78
CA LEU A 654 44.40 -25.04 3.71
C LEU A 654 45.07 -25.32 2.35
N GLN A 655 44.46 -24.90 1.25
CA GLN A 655 44.97 -25.05 -0.09
C GLN A 655 46.29 -24.27 -0.25
N LYS A 656 46.41 -23.11 0.40
CA LYS A 656 47.59 -22.26 0.38
C LYS A 656 48.64 -22.71 1.40
N GLY A 657 48.37 -23.72 2.22
CA GLY A 657 49.26 -24.23 3.26
C GLY A 657 49.24 -23.46 4.59
N MET A 658 48.32 -22.50 4.77
CA MET A 658 48.13 -21.67 5.95
C MET A 658 47.21 -22.39 6.96
N VAL A 659 47.77 -23.40 7.65
CA VAL A 659 46.98 -24.34 8.44
C VAL A 659 46.41 -23.68 9.71
N LEU A 660 47.16 -22.79 10.38
CA LEU A 660 46.70 -22.13 11.60
C LEU A 660 45.51 -21.18 11.32
N GLU A 661 45.60 -20.41 10.25
CA GLU A 661 44.54 -19.53 9.82
C GLU A 661 43.28 -20.31 9.39
N ALA A 662 43.48 -21.47 8.75
CA ALA A 662 42.37 -22.37 8.41
C ALA A 662 41.65 -22.91 9.67
N ILE A 663 42.39 -23.31 10.69
CA ILE A 663 41.84 -23.77 11.97
C ILE A 663 40.98 -22.66 12.59
N ALA A 664 41.49 -21.42 12.64
CA ALA A 664 40.76 -20.30 13.23
C ALA A 664 39.42 -20.05 12.50
N GLU A 665 39.40 -20.14 11.16
CA GLU A 665 38.14 -19.95 10.39
C GLU A 665 37.18 -21.12 10.58
N PHE A 666 37.66 -22.38 10.66
CA PHE A 666 36.78 -23.52 10.93
C PHE A 666 36.24 -23.51 12.35
N GLN A 667 37.02 -23.09 13.36
CA GLN A 667 36.54 -22.84 14.71
C GLN A 667 35.39 -21.85 14.71
N ARG A 668 35.58 -20.72 14.03
CA ARG A 668 34.53 -19.70 13.89
C ARG A 668 33.25 -20.28 13.22
N ALA A 669 33.41 -21.12 12.19
CA ALA A 669 32.25 -21.77 11.56
C ALA A 669 31.49 -22.70 12.51
N VAL A 670 32.24 -23.43 13.39
CA VAL A 670 31.66 -24.28 14.45
C VAL A 670 30.98 -23.44 15.53
N GLU A 671 31.57 -22.32 15.95
CA GLU A 671 30.96 -21.39 16.91
C GLU A 671 29.63 -20.81 16.38
N LEU A 672 29.58 -20.44 15.09
CA LEU A 672 28.37 -19.93 14.44
C LEU A 672 27.28 -21.00 14.32
N GLN A 673 27.66 -22.25 14.06
CA GLN A 673 26.76 -23.39 13.93
C GLN A 673 27.39 -24.67 14.50
N PRO A 674 27.24 -24.94 15.80
CA PRO A 674 27.86 -26.10 16.45
C PRO A 674 27.45 -27.46 15.83
N THR A 675 26.27 -27.56 15.24
CA THR A 675 25.76 -28.80 14.61
C THR A 675 26.23 -28.99 13.16
N ASN A 676 27.05 -28.08 12.63
CA ASN A 676 27.53 -28.18 11.23
C ASN A 676 28.60 -29.25 11.08
N ALA A 677 28.19 -30.44 10.62
CA ALA A 677 29.08 -31.58 10.43
C ALA A 677 30.25 -31.30 9.44
N VAL A 678 30.03 -30.42 8.43
CA VAL A 678 31.08 -30.06 7.48
C VAL A 678 32.16 -29.22 8.17
N ALA A 679 31.76 -28.22 8.97
CA ALA A 679 32.70 -27.39 9.72
C ALA A 679 33.51 -28.20 10.71
N GLN A 680 32.85 -29.11 11.49
CA GLN A 680 33.52 -29.99 12.47
C GLN A 680 34.53 -30.92 11.78
N ARG A 681 34.15 -31.56 10.67
CA ARG A 681 35.04 -32.43 9.90
C ARG A 681 36.26 -31.66 9.35
N LYS A 682 36.01 -30.45 8.78
CA LYS A 682 37.10 -29.62 8.24
C LYS A 682 38.05 -29.14 9.35
N LEU A 683 37.55 -28.82 10.52
CA LEU A 683 38.36 -28.51 11.70
C LEU A 683 39.24 -29.67 12.10
N ALA A 684 38.69 -30.89 12.20
CA ALA A 684 39.44 -32.11 12.50
C ALA A 684 40.55 -32.41 11.46
N GLU A 685 40.18 -32.27 10.13
CA GLU A 685 41.16 -32.41 9.06
C GLU A 685 42.32 -31.39 9.17
N ALA A 686 42.02 -30.15 9.57
CA ALA A 686 43.03 -29.11 9.73
C ALA A 686 43.96 -29.38 10.93
N TYR A 687 43.41 -29.85 12.04
CA TYR A 687 44.24 -30.29 13.20
C TYR A 687 45.14 -31.50 12.88
N ALA A 688 44.60 -32.48 12.14
CA ALA A 688 45.41 -33.62 11.71
C ALA A 688 46.57 -33.19 10.82
N ARG A 689 46.40 -32.21 9.95
CA ARG A 689 47.49 -31.64 9.11
C ARG A 689 48.50 -30.83 9.94
N LEU A 690 48.09 -30.24 11.05
CA LEU A 690 49.00 -29.52 11.97
C LEU A 690 49.88 -30.51 12.75
N GLY A 691 49.24 -31.62 13.25
CA GLY A 691 49.95 -32.67 14.01
C GLY A 691 50.94 -33.51 13.17
N ASN A 692 50.81 -33.52 11.87
CA ASN A 692 51.71 -34.23 10.92
C ASN A 692 52.84 -33.33 10.35
N ARG A 693 52.95 -32.07 10.79
CA ARG A 693 54.04 -31.13 10.53
C ARG A 693 54.93 -31.01 11.73
#